data_55c49700309cbb0bc86167e88ac89b1a
#
_entry.id   55c49700309cbb0bc86167e88ac89b1a
#
_cell.length_a   1.000
_cell.length_b   1.000
_cell.length_c   1.000
_cell.angle_alpha   90.00
_cell.angle_beta   90.00
_cell.angle_gamma   90.00
#
_symmetry.space_group_name_H-M   'P 1'
#
loop_
_entity.id
_entity.type
_entity.pdbx_description
1 polymer ?
#
loop_
_entity_poly.entity_id
_entity_poly.type
_entity_poly.pdbx_seq_one_letter_code
_entity_poly.pdbx_strand_id
1 'polypeptide(L)'
;MNEHSNKVVLASAGTGKTYSLTNQYLRLLFLNEDPGKILATTFTRKAAGEIRDRVFERLVESITDSDKRAELSVEIGVPLNEEQCRGKLAEFVQRLDQIQISTIDGFFNRLINLFSHDLGLPTQWGIIKGARQDEQTIEALSLMMQEEGLTRVTEMIEGLNRLGDKGVYQEFLRVVNTMRPVFLESKPEAWDCVTPPHPPSSEDVADAITTLEEFNEIPLNQNGSPNRHWEKAIGKIRELLPDARRTGDWEPIIAVGPAKKAIEGVEEFSRKEIPEAFAIAVKVLGSATAHTLAVKIQKRNLAIRQLLERLETELEELKRRNSNYTFSDLPLLLAQNSLTNEENNKAGLDFSYRLGTGIEHLLLDEFQDTNPLQWRVLQHFAQKILATPERGSFYCVGDVKQSIYTWRQGEPRLLESMKELYPQLESETLSVSYRSSPVILETANTVFVNLIETIDELSNSDPNWVKGAQLWTMNYPEHESADHLQDSLGATYLVEARSKEENGGESDPVLERLVERLLALTEKSASISVGVLTRTNKPISSIIDRLQSSGLKASGEGGNAITDSLAILQLLSILHFADHPGDTAALHAANTAPLWPTHLFENITKENEVLASVIRERILEEGYGKFIASLLPKVQDHESYGDWDLRRFNQLIDLAFSFDIENTSSRISDFVTYIQNTTVENPDTAGIRVMTVHAAKGLEFDAVFIPELSEKLDGKPPQIYAERPNPENFYERVSTSPKKDHRALIGGALEALHQDHLVRQLQDAFCVLYVAITRARYHLEMIVEAPPKTESTSKNFQQLLRKSFTLTPPDDHGIIWQHPHSDPEWANVLERPTDDDTDIVIYDPSVPLLPITSDCRHLPRRSPSDHFGARGIRIDEMFNVSTGGALRGEIFHRLLEEINWLEEFEVQDDDLLHTLEK
;
A
#
# COMPACT_ATOMS: atom_id res chain seq x y z
N MET A 1 -37.77 -10.01 19.75
CA MET A 1 -36.66 -10.14 18.81
C MET A 1 -35.90 -8.84 18.87
N ASN A 2 -34.60 -8.85 19.09
CA ASN A 2 -33.81 -7.63 19.06
C ASN A 2 -33.93 -7.05 17.65
N GLU A 3 -34.47 -5.84 17.52
CA GLU A 3 -34.61 -5.13 16.24
C GLU A 3 -33.22 -4.80 15.65
N HIS A 4 -32.18 -4.75 16.48
CA HIS A 4 -30.80 -4.47 16.12
C HIS A 4 -29.94 -5.76 16.25
N SER A 5 -29.34 -6.20 15.15
CA SER A 5 -28.46 -7.37 15.13
C SER A 5 -26.99 -6.94 15.19
N ASN A 6 -26.23 -7.57 16.11
CA ASN A 6 -24.78 -7.42 16.22
C ASN A 6 -24.13 -8.61 15.51
N LYS A 7 -23.51 -8.38 14.35
CA LYS A 7 -23.02 -9.46 13.48
C LYS A 7 -21.58 -9.26 13.01
N VAL A 8 -20.87 -10.38 12.92
CA VAL A 8 -19.65 -10.54 12.14
C VAL A 8 -19.94 -11.43 10.94
N VAL A 9 -19.68 -10.95 9.74
CA VAL A 9 -19.92 -11.65 8.51
C VAL A 9 -18.58 -12.03 7.87
N LEU A 10 -18.32 -13.33 7.81
CA LEU A 10 -17.18 -13.90 7.10
C LEU A 10 -17.63 -14.19 5.66
N ALA A 11 -17.15 -13.44 4.72
CA ALA A 11 -17.59 -13.50 3.34
C ALA A 11 -16.45 -13.96 2.44
N SER A 12 -16.78 -14.60 1.33
CA SER A 12 -15.84 -14.98 0.27
C SER A 12 -15.84 -13.97 -0.88
N ALA A 13 -15.01 -14.21 -1.90
CA ALA A 13 -14.96 -13.35 -3.08
C ALA A 13 -16.29 -13.43 -3.87
N GLY A 14 -16.83 -12.26 -4.24
CA GLY A 14 -18.05 -12.17 -5.05
C GLY A 14 -19.36 -12.47 -4.32
N THR A 15 -19.34 -12.71 -3.01
CA THR A 15 -20.54 -13.08 -2.23
C THR A 15 -21.43 -11.88 -1.84
N GLY A 16 -21.19 -10.70 -2.38
CA GLY A 16 -22.02 -9.52 -2.13
C GLY A 16 -21.79 -8.85 -0.77
N LYS A 17 -20.54 -8.81 -0.26
CA LYS A 17 -20.20 -8.11 0.99
C LYS A 17 -20.79 -6.70 1.10
N THR A 18 -20.48 -5.85 0.12
CA THR A 18 -20.98 -4.48 0.06
C THR A 18 -22.50 -4.41 -0.08
N TYR A 19 -23.10 -5.39 -0.77
CA TYR A 19 -24.55 -5.52 -0.88
C TYR A 19 -25.19 -5.84 0.49
N SER A 20 -24.63 -6.77 1.23
CA SER A 20 -25.11 -7.14 2.57
C SER A 20 -24.99 -5.97 3.54
N LEU A 21 -23.88 -5.22 3.49
CA LEU A 21 -23.70 -4.01 4.29
C LEU A 21 -24.70 -2.90 3.90
N THR A 22 -24.97 -2.72 2.59
CA THR A 22 -25.97 -1.78 2.09
C THR A 22 -27.38 -2.16 2.58
N ASN A 23 -27.72 -3.45 2.59
CA ASN A 23 -29.00 -3.94 3.13
C ASN A 23 -29.11 -3.65 4.63
N GLN A 24 -28.05 -3.84 5.39
CA GLN A 24 -28.05 -3.48 6.81
C GLN A 24 -28.23 -1.97 7.01
N TYR A 25 -27.59 -1.14 6.18
CA TYR A 25 -27.78 0.33 6.22
C TYR A 25 -29.22 0.71 5.90
N LEU A 26 -29.83 0.15 4.84
CA LEU A 26 -31.22 0.36 4.46
C LEU A 26 -32.17 -0.13 5.54
N ARG A 27 -31.91 -1.29 6.14
CA ARG A 27 -32.69 -1.77 7.28
C ARG A 27 -32.77 -0.76 8.40
N LEU A 28 -31.64 -0.18 8.81
CA LEU A 28 -31.59 0.85 9.85
C LEU A 28 -32.39 2.09 9.46
N LEU A 29 -32.28 2.57 8.21
CA LEU A 29 -33.08 3.68 7.71
C LEU A 29 -34.58 3.41 7.82
N PHE A 30 -35.04 2.20 7.44
CA PHE A 30 -36.46 1.82 7.50
C PHE A 30 -36.96 1.53 8.93
N LEU A 31 -36.05 1.25 9.86
CA LEU A 31 -36.34 1.22 11.30
C LEU A 31 -36.43 2.63 11.91
N ASN A 32 -36.30 3.69 11.10
CA ASN A 32 -36.31 5.10 11.48
C ASN A 32 -35.10 5.54 12.33
N GLU A 33 -33.98 4.86 12.18
CA GLU A 33 -32.72 5.33 12.75
C GLU A 33 -32.23 6.58 12.05
N ASP A 34 -31.60 7.47 12.80
CA ASP A 34 -31.07 8.74 12.28
C ASP A 34 -29.84 8.48 11.41
N PRO A 35 -29.84 8.87 10.10
CA PRO A 35 -28.68 8.67 9.22
C PRO A 35 -27.36 9.25 9.77
N GLY A 36 -27.45 10.33 10.56
CA GLY A 36 -26.29 10.94 11.22
C GLY A 36 -25.68 10.08 12.33
N LYS A 37 -26.41 9.06 12.83
CA LYS A 37 -25.95 8.14 13.86
C LYS A 37 -25.43 6.81 13.30
N ILE A 38 -25.54 6.58 11.97
CA ILE A 38 -25.09 5.39 11.28
C ILE A 38 -23.75 5.67 10.63
N LEU A 39 -22.66 5.16 11.20
CA LEU A 39 -21.33 5.23 10.62
C LEU A 39 -21.07 3.99 9.77
N ALA A 40 -20.97 4.14 8.45
CA ALA A 40 -20.53 3.10 7.54
C ALA A 40 -19.13 3.45 7.00
N THR A 41 -18.15 2.58 7.25
CA THR A 41 -16.77 2.84 6.81
C THR A 41 -16.23 1.70 5.97
N THR A 42 -15.38 2.09 5.00
CA THR A 42 -14.66 1.17 4.13
C THR A 42 -13.23 1.66 3.92
N PHE A 43 -12.42 0.87 3.20
CA PHE A 43 -11.00 1.18 3.03
C PHE A 43 -10.73 2.21 1.93
N THR A 44 -11.53 2.26 0.85
CA THR A 44 -11.29 3.15 -0.30
C THR A 44 -12.41 4.17 -0.51
N ARG A 45 -12.07 5.34 -1.07
CA ARG A 45 -13.06 6.37 -1.43
C ARG A 45 -14.06 5.85 -2.47
N LYS A 46 -13.59 5.03 -3.41
CA LYS A 46 -14.44 4.41 -4.42
C LYS A 46 -15.50 3.52 -3.77
N ALA A 47 -15.10 2.62 -2.86
CA ALA A 47 -16.03 1.76 -2.14
C ALA A 47 -17.04 2.54 -1.28
N ALA A 48 -16.61 3.64 -0.63
CA ALA A 48 -17.53 4.51 0.10
C ALA A 48 -18.56 5.18 -0.84
N GLY A 49 -18.12 5.62 -2.03
CA GLY A 49 -19.01 6.10 -3.09
C GLY A 49 -20.00 5.03 -3.53
N GLU A 50 -19.52 3.83 -3.84
CA GLU A 50 -20.35 2.69 -4.26
C GLU A 50 -21.41 2.30 -3.22
N ILE A 51 -21.09 2.32 -1.92
CA ILE A 51 -22.07 2.07 -0.86
C ILE A 51 -23.19 3.13 -0.90
N ARG A 52 -22.82 4.41 -0.98
CA ARG A 52 -23.77 5.53 -1.02
C ARG A 52 -24.65 5.45 -2.27
N ASP A 53 -24.04 5.23 -3.42
CA ASP A 53 -24.74 5.17 -4.70
C ASP A 53 -25.72 3.99 -4.72
N ARG A 54 -25.33 2.82 -4.22
CA ARG A 54 -26.22 1.65 -4.07
C ARG A 54 -27.38 1.89 -3.10
N VAL A 55 -27.15 2.58 -1.98
CA VAL A 55 -28.26 2.95 -1.08
C VAL A 55 -29.27 3.80 -1.84
N PHE A 56 -28.77 4.77 -2.63
CA PHE A 56 -29.60 5.64 -3.44
C PHE A 56 -30.36 4.88 -4.54
N GLU A 57 -29.67 4.07 -5.34
CA GLU A 57 -30.24 3.24 -6.41
C GLU A 57 -31.33 2.33 -5.90
N ARG A 58 -31.09 1.60 -4.82
CA ARG A 58 -32.07 0.68 -4.25
C ARG A 58 -33.30 1.39 -3.67
N LEU A 59 -33.14 2.57 -3.12
CA LEU A 59 -34.29 3.39 -2.72
C LEU A 59 -35.12 3.83 -3.94
N VAL A 60 -34.47 4.23 -5.04
CA VAL A 60 -35.13 4.60 -6.29
C VAL A 60 -35.83 3.40 -6.92
N GLU A 61 -35.14 2.28 -7.05
CA GLU A 61 -35.72 1.03 -7.59
C GLU A 61 -36.94 0.58 -6.79
N SER A 62 -36.89 0.67 -5.46
CA SER A 62 -38.00 0.29 -4.59
C SER A 62 -39.24 1.18 -4.77
N ILE A 63 -39.10 2.38 -5.33
CA ILE A 63 -40.20 3.27 -5.66
C ILE A 63 -40.77 2.95 -7.03
N THR A 64 -39.91 2.72 -8.02
CA THR A 64 -40.26 2.57 -9.43
C THR A 64 -40.70 1.16 -9.79
N ASP A 65 -40.20 0.15 -9.08
CA ASP A 65 -40.45 -1.27 -9.36
C ASP A 65 -41.05 -2.00 -8.14
N SER A 66 -42.20 -2.64 -8.32
CA SER A 66 -42.90 -3.37 -7.26
C SER A 66 -42.19 -4.65 -6.84
N ASP A 67 -41.53 -5.32 -7.81
CA ASP A 67 -40.86 -6.59 -7.57
C ASP A 67 -39.53 -6.33 -6.81
N LYS A 68 -38.80 -5.31 -7.21
CA LYS A 68 -37.60 -4.81 -6.48
C LYS A 68 -37.91 -4.35 -5.06
N ARG A 69 -39.06 -3.71 -4.87
CA ARG A 69 -39.55 -3.34 -3.53
C ARG A 69 -39.87 -4.56 -2.67
N ALA A 70 -40.49 -5.58 -3.25
CA ALA A 70 -40.78 -6.83 -2.55
C ALA A 70 -39.48 -7.58 -2.19
N GLU A 71 -38.54 -7.64 -3.10
CA GLU A 71 -37.20 -8.20 -2.88
C GLU A 71 -36.49 -7.49 -1.73
N LEU A 72 -36.39 -6.16 -1.77
CA LEU A 72 -35.81 -5.36 -0.70
C LEU A 72 -36.50 -5.58 0.65
N SER A 73 -37.84 -5.66 0.66
CA SER A 73 -38.63 -5.91 1.87
C SER A 73 -38.28 -7.24 2.54
N VAL A 74 -38.08 -8.29 1.73
CA VAL A 74 -37.66 -9.61 2.23
C VAL A 74 -36.23 -9.57 2.78
N GLU A 75 -35.30 -8.95 2.05
CA GLU A 75 -33.88 -8.90 2.40
C GLU A 75 -33.58 -8.11 3.66
N ILE A 76 -34.22 -6.97 3.83
CA ILE A 76 -34.04 -6.16 5.04
C ILE A 76 -34.95 -6.60 6.19
N GLY A 77 -35.90 -7.50 5.93
CA GLY A 77 -36.84 -8.03 6.91
C GLY A 77 -37.82 -6.97 7.46
N VAL A 78 -38.13 -5.94 6.66
CA VAL A 78 -39.07 -4.86 7.01
C VAL A 78 -40.13 -4.74 5.91
N PRO A 79 -41.43 -4.79 6.24
CA PRO A 79 -42.48 -4.59 5.23
C PRO A 79 -42.41 -3.16 4.64
N LEU A 80 -42.39 -3.07 3.31
CA LEU A 80 -42.22 -1.80 2.60
C LEU A 80 -43.44 -1.50 1.71
N ASN A 81 -43.82 -0.22 1.69
CA ASN A 81 -44.73 0.32 0.69
C ASN A 81 -44.07 1.50 -0.05
N GLU A 82 -44.68 1.88 -1.20
CA GLU A 82 -44.10 2.93 -2.05
C GLU A 82 -43.98 4.28 -1.34
N GLU A 83 -44.96 4.66 -0.53
CA GLU A 83 -44.96 5.92 0.20
C GLU A 83 -43.82 6.00 1.23
N GLN A 84 -43.57 4.90 1.95
CA GLN A 84 -42.43 4.79 2.87
C GLN A 84 -41.09 4.89 2.14
N CYS A 85 -40.92 4.22 1.00
CA CYS A 85 -39.71 4.29 0.19
C CYS A 85 -39.46 5.73 -0.31
N ARG A 86 -40.51 6.38 -0.82
CA ARG A 86 -40.47 7.78 -1.27
C ARG A 86 -40.11 8.73 -0.13
N GLY A 87 -40.69 8.51 1.04
CA GLY A 87 -40.40 9.29 2.25
C GLY A 87 -38.93 9.12 2.68
N LYS A 88 -38.42 7.87 2.69
CA LYS A 88 -37.02 7.60 3.06
C LYS A 88 -36.02 8.15 2.04
N LEU A 89 -36.33 8.10 0.74
CA LEU A 89 -35.50 8.74 -0.27
C LEU A 89 -35.45 10.27 -0.05
N ALA A 90 -36.58 10.90 0.19
CA ALA A 90 -36.63 12.33 0.46
C ALA A 90 -35.84 12.71 1.73
N GLU A 91 -35.97 11.94 2.81
CA GLU A 91 -35.20 12.12 4.03
C GLU A 91 -33.68 11.96 3.77
N PHE A 92 -33.27 10.93 3.04
CA PHE A 92 -31.88 10.66 2.70
C PHE A 92 -31.27 11.80 1.90
N VAL A 93 -31.99 12.33 0.89
CA VAL A 93 -31.54 13.48 0.08
C VAL A 93 -31.46 14.76 0.90
N GLN A 94 -32.45 15.03 1.77
CA GLN A 94 -32.45 16.23 2.62
C GLN A 94 -31.32 16.25 3.65
N ARG A 95 -30.79 15.07 4.02
CA ARG A 95 -29.74 14.92 5.04
C ARG A 95 -28.41 14.44 4.48
N LEU A 96 -28.15 14.66 3.19
CA LEU A 96 -26.91 14.25 2.53
C LEU A 96 -25.63 14.73 3.25
N ASP A 97 -25.68 15.90 3.85
CA ASP A 97 -24.61 16.52 4.66
C ASP A 97 -24.33 15.79 5.99
N GLN A 98 -25.32 15.06 6.51
CA GLN A 98 -25.25 14.33 7.77
C GLN A 98 -24.89 12.86 7.60
N ILE A 99 -24.94 12.34 6.38
CA ILE A 99 -24.66 10.95 6.08
C ILE A 99 -23.19 10.61 6.37
N GLN A 100 -22.98 9.58 7.19
CA GLN A 100 -21.65 9.17 7.61
C GLN A 100 -21.18 7.91 6.87
N ILE A 101 -21.18 7.95 5.53
CA ILE A 101 -20.56 6.92 4.69
C ILE A 101 -19.23 7.47 4.19
N SER A 102 -18.10 6.91 4.66
CA SER A 102 -16.76 7.43 4.37
C SER A 102 -15.67 6.36 4.46
N THR A 103 -14.46 6.72 4.09
CA THR A 103 -13.30 5.88 4.43
C THR A 103 -12.97 6.01 5.92
N ILE A 104 -12.31 4.98 6.50
CA ILE A 104 -11.82 5.03 7.88
C ILE A 104 -10.95 6.27 8.11
N ASP A 105 -10.02 6.55 7.19
CA ASP A 105 -9.15 7.73 7.28
C ASP A 105 -9.93 9.05 7.14
N GLY A 106 -10.99 9.08 6.32
CA GLY A 106 -11.89 10.22 6.21
C GLY A 106 -12.65 10.51 7.51
N PHE A 107 -13.10 9.45 8.18
CA PHE A 107 -13.72 9.56 9.50
C PHE A 107 -12.72 10.06 10.56
N PHE A 108 -11.50 9.52 10.59
CA PHE A 108 -10.45 9.96 11.51
C PHE A 108 -10.05 11.43 11.27
N ASN A 109 -9.92 11.84 10.01
CA ASN A 109 -9.65 13.24 9.68
C ASN A 109 -10.75 14.16 10.24
N ARG A 110 -12.01 13.76 10.14
CA ARG A 110 -13.13 14.52 10.75
C ARG A 110 -13.04 14.56 12.26
N LEU A 111 -12.73 13.43 12.93
CA LEU A 111 -12.52 13.41 14.37
C LEU A 111 -11.41 14.37 14.79
N ILE A 112 -10.26 14.31 14.12
CA ILE A 112 -9.13 15.19 14.45
C ILE A 112 -9.47 16.65 14.26
N ASN A 113 -10.21 17.01 13.21
CA ASN A 113 -10.67 18.41 13.04
C ASN A 113 -11.59 18.86 14.18
N LEU A 114 -12.46 17.98 14.68
CA LEU A 114 -13.33 18.28 15.82
C LEU A 114 -12.58 18.43 17.15
N PHE A 115 -11.51 17.66 17.31
CA PHE A 115 -10.71 17.60 18.53
C PHE A 115 -9.32 18.22 18.39
N SER A 116 -9.07 19.02 17.34
CA SER A 116 -7.75 19.57 17.03
C SER A 116 -7.13 20.31 18.23
N HIS A 117 -7.92 21.09 18.95
CA HIS A 117 -7.48 21.83 20.14
C HIS A 117 -7.10 20.89 21.30
N ASP A 118 -7.91 19.85 21.54
CA ASP A 118 -7.66 18.90 22.63
C ASP A 118 -6.44 18.02 22.33
N LEU A 119 -6.18 17.76 21.04
CA LEU A 119 -5.02 17.04 20.53
C LEU A 119 -3.76 17.92 20.48
N GLY A 120 -3.89 19.23 20.81
CA GLY A 120 -2.76 20.17 20.75
C GLY A 120 -2.30 20.48 19.34
N LEU A 121 -3.16 20.32 18.35
CA LEU A 121 -2.84 20.61 16.95
C LEU A 121 -2.96 22.11 16.67
N PRO A 122 -2.14 22.65 15.74
CA PRO A 122 -2.29 24.02 15.26
C PRO A 122 -3.65 24.24 14.61
N THR A 123 -4.14 25.48 14.63
CA THR A 123 -5.45 25.86 14.09
C THR A 123 -5.59 25.63 12.58
N GLN A 124 -4.48 25.67 11.86
CA GLN A 124 -4.42 25.38 10.41
C GLN A 124 -3.39 24.27 10.18
N TRP A 125 -3.82 23.05 10.34
CA TRP A 125 -2.98 21.90 10.03
C TRP A 125 -3.38 21.26 8.71
N GLY A 126 -2.45 20.59 8.04
CA GLY A 126 -2.67 19.92 6.76
C GLY A 126 -2.06 18.51 6.71
N ILE A 127 -2.50 17.76 5.70
CA ILE A 127 -1.98 16.41 5.45
C ILE A 127 -1.01 16.44 4.28
N ILE A 128 0.21 16.00 4.51
CA ILE A 128 1.25 15.84 3.49
C ILE A 128 1.39 14.37 3.05
N LYS A 129 1.87 14.18 1.82
CA LYS A 129 2.07 12.86 1.19
C LYS A 129 3.31 12.87 0.30
N GLY A 130 3.79 11.66 -0.01
CA GLY A 130 4.85 11.45 -1.00
C GLY A 130 6.11 12.25 -0.71
N ALA A 131 6.62 12.96 -1.70
CA ALA A 131 7.89 13.69 -1.62
C ALA A 131 7.98 14.64 -0.41
N ARG A 132 6.90 15.34 -0.07
CA ARG A 132 6.87 16.24 1.11
C ARG A 132 7.02 15.51 2.44
N GLN A 133 6.50 14.29 2.54
CA GLN A 133 6.71 13.45 3.73
C GLN A 133 8.18 13.03 3.83
N ASP A 134 8.80 12.68 2.71
CA ASP A 134 10.22 12.33 2.68
C ASP A 134 11.10 13.54 3.00
N GLU A 135 10.80 14.73 2.47
CA GLU A 135 11.47 15.98 2.79
C GLU A 135 11.39 16.31 4.28
N GLN A 136 10.22 16.22 4.89
CA GLN A 136 10.04 16.43 6.33
C GLN A 136 10.86 15.41 7.15
N THR A 137 10.94 14.16 6.69
CA THR A 137 11.76 13.13 7.33
C THR A 137 13.26 13.44 7.20
N ILE A 138 13.70 13.91 6.04
CA ILE A 138 15.10 14.33 5.80
C ILE A 138 15.46 15.56 6.65
N GLU A 139 14.55 16.53 6.76
CA GLU A 139 14.74 17.70 7.62
C GLU A 139 14.91 17.30 9.10
N ALA A 140 14.04 16.41 9.60
CA ALA A 140 14.14 15.87 10.96
C ALA A 140 15.45 15.12 11.20
N LEU A 141 15.86 14.28 10.26
CA LEU A 141 17.16 13.59 10.32
C LEU A 141 18.32 14.59 10.35
N SER A 142 18.26 15.64 9.56
CA SER A 142 19.30 16.66 9.49
C SER A 142 19.40 17.43 10.81
N LEU A 143 18.27 17.81 11.42
CA LEU A 143 18.23 18.47 12.72
C LEU A 143 18.79 17.57 13.81
N MET A 144 18.32 16.33 13.88
CA MET A 144 18.82 15.32 14.81
C MET A 144 20.35 15.14 14.71
N MET A 145 20.88 15.04 13.48
CA MET A 145 22.32 14.87 13.26
C MET A 145 23.12 16.11 13.67
N GLN A 146 22.58 17.32 13.53
CA GLN A 146 23.22 18.56 13.98
C GLN A 146 23.31 18.64 15.52
N GLU A 147 22.26 18.21 16.22
CA GLU A 147 22.20 18.23 17.68
C GLU A 147 23.09 17.16 18.34
N GLU A 148 23.06 15.93 17.83
CA GLU A 148 23.78 14.79 18.41
C GLU A 148 25.30 14.87 18.20
N GLY A 149 25.77 15.62 17.20
CA GLY A 149 27.17 15.75 16.87
C GLY A 149 27.75 14.54 16.12
N LEU A 150 28.89 14.77 15.45
CA LEU A 150 29.50 13.85 14.51
C LEU A 150 29.83 12.47 15.12
N THR A 151 30.29 12.42 16.35
CA THR A 151 30.71 11.16 17.02
C THR A 151 29.56 10.24 17.21
N ARG A 152 28.42 10.74 17.72
CA ARG A 152 27.25 9.93 18.03
C ARG A 152 26.51 9.50 16.75
N VAL A 153 26.50 10.36 15.75
CA VAL A 153 26.00 10.01 14.41
C VAL A 153 26.84 8.87 13.81
N THR A 154 28.18 8.92 13.97
CA THR A 154 29.05 7.83 13.50
C THR A 154 28.76 6.52 14.24
N GLU A 155 28.57 6.54 15.54
CA GLU A 155 28.17 5.35 16.35
C GLU A 155 26.82 4.78 15.88
N MET A 156 25.85 5.65 15.59
CA MET A 156 24.54 5.24 15.02
C MET A 156 24.70 4.58 13.64
N ILE A 157 25.53 5.16 12.77
CA ILE A 157 25.84 4.62 11.44
C ILE A 157 26.57 3.27 11.55
N GLU A 158 27.55 3.17 12.42
CA GLU A 158 28.27 1.91 12.69
C GLU A 158 27.33 0.83 13.25
N GLY A 159 26.37 1.21 14.09
CA GLY A 159 25.31 0.33 14.56
C GLY A 159 24.41 -0.21 13.46
N LEU A 160 24.20 0.55 12.39
CA LEU A 160 23.39 0.14 11.22
C LEU A 160 24.13 -0.84 10.28
N ASN A 161 25.45 -0.86 10.27
CA ASN A 161 26.40 -1.84 9.67
C ASN A 161 26.08 -2.36 8.26
N ARG A 162 25.49 -1.55 7.39
CA ARG A 162 25.32 -1.83 5.95
C ARG A 162 25.37 -0.54 5.14
N LEU A 163 26.52 0.11 5.14
CA LEU A 163 26.79 1.11 4.11
C LEU A 163 27.12 0.37 2.82
N GLY A 164 26.09 0.17 1.98
CA GLY A 164 26.29 -0.15 0.57
C GLY A 164 26.71 1.12 -0.19
N ASP A 165 26.88 1.01 -1.52
CA ASP A 165 27.27 2.12 -2.42
C ASP A 165 26.28 3.29 -2.47
N LYS A 166 25.23 3.28 -1.63
CA LYS A 166 24.21 4.34 -1.54
C LYS A 166 24.56 5.34 -0.44
N GLY A 167 24.25 6.62 -0.67
CA GLY A 167 24.50 7.68 0.28
C GLY A 167 23.84 7.43 1.65
N VAL A 168 24.47 7.92 2.72
CA VAL A 168 24.06 7.74 4.13
C VAL A 168 22.59 8.11 4.34
N TYR A 169 22.11 9.21 3.78
CA TYR A 169 20.72 9.65 3.90
C TYR A 169 19.72 8.66 3.31
N GLN A 170 20.02 8.05 2.16
CA GLN A 170 19.12 7.08 1.55
C GLN A 170 19.01 5.81 2.39
N GLU A 171 20.08 5.38 3.04
CA GLU A 171 20.03 4.24 3.95
C GLU A 171 19.24 4.58 5.23
N PHE A 172 19.41 5.78 5.79
CA PHE A 172 18.62 6.26 6.92
C PHE A 172 17.13 6.31 6.57
N LEU A 173 16.76 6.92 5.44
CA LEU A 173 15.36 6.95 4.97
C LEU A 173 14.78 5.54 4.79
N ARG A 174 15.59 4.62 4.25
CA ARG A 174 15.16 3.23 4.11
C ARG A 174 14.88 2.57 5.46
N VAL A 175 15.74 2.76 6.45
CA VAL A 175 15.57 2.26 7.81
C VAL A 175 14.32 2.88 8.44
N VAL A 176 14.17 4.19 8.34
CA VAL A 176 13.01 4.92 8.89
C VAL A 176 11.72 4.43 8.26
N ASN A 177 11.60 4.44 6.95
CA ASN A 177 10.37 4.05 6.25
C ASN A 177 9.96 2.59 6.53
N THR A 178 10.94 1.70 6.76
CA THR A 178 10.65 0.28 7.03
C THR A 178 10.38 -0.02 8.50
N MET A 179 11.10 0.65 9.42
CA MET A 179 11.13 0.26 10.84
C MET A 179 10.29 1.18 11.73
N ARG A 180 10.10 2.45 11.34
CA ARG A 180 9.28 3.40 12.10
C ARG A 180 7.85 2.91 12.35
N PRO A 181 7.13 2.32 11.38
CA PRO A 181 5.79 1.80 11.62
C PRO A 181 5.76 0.72 12.71
N VAL A 182 6.76 -0.18 12.73
CA VAL A 182 6.89 -1.20 13.78
C VAL A 182 7.26 -0.57 15.12
N PHE A 183 8.14 0.44 15.12
CA PHE A 183 8.54 1.16 16.32
C PHE A 183 7.34 1.84 17.00
N LEU A 184 6.50 2.54 16.26
CA LEU A 184 5.33 3.24 16.79
C LEU A 184 4.29 2.30 17.41
N GLU A 185 4.27 1.03 16.99
CA GLU A 185 3.37 0.00 17.49
C GLU A 185 4.09 -1.04 18.38
N SER A 186 5.26 -0.73 18.93
CA SER A 186 6.02 -1.61 19.81
C SER A 186 6.27 -0.98 21.17
N LYS A 187 6.38 -1.83 22.20
CA LYS A 187 6.90 -1.40 23.50
C LYS A 187 8.43 -1.37 23.49
N PRO A 188 9.08 -0.54 24.33
CA PRO A 188 10.54 -0.50 24.40
C PRO A 188 11.18 -1.88 24.65
N GLU A 189 10.58 -2.70 25.49
CA GLU A 189 11.05 -4.04 25.86
C GLU A 189 11.02 -5.03 24.71
N ALA A 190 10.16 -4.81 23.71
CA ALA A 190 10.03 -5.67 22.53
C ALA A 190 11.33 -5.77 21.73
N TRP A 191 12.18 -4.73 21.78
CA TRP A 191 13.44 -4.64 21.05
C TRP A 191 14.61 -5.38 21.71
N ASP A 192 14.40 -5.91 22.92
CA ASP A 192 15.37 -6.70 23.69
C ASP A 192 15.01 -8.20 23.72
N CYS A 193 14.30 -8.69 22.73
CA CYS A 193 13.85 -10.08 22.66
C CYS A 193 14.96 -11.10 22.33
N VAL A 194 16.12 -10.66 21.89
CA VAL A 194 17.25 -11.52 21.55
C VAL A 194 18.15 -11.72 22.76
N THR A 195 18.04 -12.89 23.40
CA THR A 195 18.92 -13.26 24.50
C THR A 195 20.15 -13.97 23.96
N PRO A 196 21.37 -13.42 24.14
CA PRO A 196 22.58 -14.09 23.73
C PRO A 196 22.76 -15.44 24.43
N PRO A 197 23.07 -16.52 23.71
CA PRO A 197 23.37 -17.80 24.33
C PRO A 197 24.60 -17.67 25.23
N HIS A 198 24.72 -18.55 26.25
CA HIS A 198 25.90 -18.53 27.11
C HIS A 198 27.19 -18.76 26.30
N PRO A 199 28.21 -17.91 26.45
CA PRO A 199 29.46 -18.11 25.77
C PRO A 199 30.17 -19.34 26.35
N PRO A 200 30.90 -20.12 25.51
CA PRO A 200 31.78 -21.14 26.05
C PRO A 200 32.90 -20.51 26.89
N SER A 201 33.48 -21.27 27.81
CA SER A 201 34.60 -20.79 28.63
C SER A 201 35.83 -20.47 27.74
N SER A 202 36.72 -19.60 28.21
CA SER A 202 37.96 -19.29 27.49
C SER A 202 38.84 -20.52 27.35
N GLU A 203 38.75 -21.47 28.29
CA GLU A 203 39.46 -22.76 28.28
C GLU A 203 38.93 -23.68 27.18
N ASP A 204 37.58 -23.83 27.06
CA ASP A 204 36.96 -24.63 26.00
C ASP A 204 37.30 -24.09 24.60
N VAL A 205 37.36 -22.77 24.45
CA VAL A 205 37.76 -22.13 23.18
C VAL A 205 39.21 -22.39 22.87
N ALA A 206 40.11 -22.32 23.88
CA ALA A 206 41.53 -22.60 23.69
C ALA A 206 41.78 -24.10 23.32
N ASP A 207 41.08 -25.01 23.97
CA ASP A 207 41.13 -26.44 23.67
C ASP A 207 40.62 -26.76 22.27
N ALA A 208 39.48 -26.08 21.85
CA ALA A 208 38.95 -26.24 20.50
C ALA A 208 39.94 -25.75 19.42
N ILE A 209 40.62 -24.62 19.66
CA ILE A 209 41.65 -24.09 18.76
C ILE A 209 42.81 -25.10 18.67
N THR A 210 43.31 -25.60 19.78
CA THR A 210 44.42 -26.56 19.82
C THR A 210 44.04 -27.84 19.09
N THR A 211 42.82 -28.36 19.30
CA THR A 211 42.30 -29.52 18.59
C THR A 211 42.28 -29.33 17.08
N LEU A 212 41.88 -28.14 16.58
CA LEU A 212 41.85 -27.85 15.13
C LEU A 212 43.27 -27.61 14.56
N GLU A 213 44.18 -27.02 15.32
CA GLU A 213 45.60 -26.82 14.92
C GLU A 213 46.31 -28.19 14.76
N GLU A 214 46.13 -29.09 15.72
CA GLU A 214 46.76 -30.42 15.75
C GLU A 214 46.02 -31.50 14.97
N PHE A 215 44.82 -31.18 14.45
CA PHE A 215 43.96 -32.18 13.77
C PHE A 215 44.64 -32.78 12.54
N ASN A 216 44.95 -34.09 12.58
CA ASN A 216 45.63 -34.84 11.50
C ASN A 216 44.81 -36.06 11.03
N GLU A 217 43.63 -36.32 11.63
CA GLU A 217 42.80 -37.49 11.29
C GLU A 217 41.98 -37.21 10.01
N ILE A 218 42.66 -37.08 8.88
CA ILE A 218 42.01 -36.87 7.58
C ILE A 218 41.36 -38.17 7.10
N PRO A 219 40.02 -38.20 6.87
CA PRO A 219 39.34 -39.39 6.40
C PRO A 219 39.91 -39.90 5.08
N LEU A 220 40.09 -41.23 4.99
CA LEU A 220 40.72 -41.87 3.83
C LEU A 220 39.65 -42.26 2.79
N ASN A 221 40.02 -42.19 1.52
CA ASN A 221 39.28 -42.74 0.40
C ASN A 221 39.35 -44.29 0.39
N GLN A 222 38.49 -44.94 -0.41
CA GLN A 222 38.50 -46.42 -0.53
C GLN A 222 39.84 -46.99 -0.98
N ASN A 223 40.68 -46.24 -1.67
CA ASN A 223 42.02 -46.61 -2.11
C ASN A 223 43.12 -46.31 -1.07
N GLY A 224 42.78 -45.97 0.16
CA GLY A 224 43.72 -45.64 1.24
C GLY A 224 44.40 -44.29 1.15
N SER A 225 44.09 -43.45 0.15
CA SER A 225 44.59 -42.07 0.07
C SER A 225 43.77 -41.12 0.89
N PRO A 226 44.34 -39.99 1.44
CA PRO A 226 43.60 -38.97 2.12
C PRO A 226 42.52 -38.36 1.21
N ASN A 227 41.37 -38.04 1.78
CA ASN A 227 40.31 -37.36 1.02
C ASN A 227 40.72 -35.91 0.72
N ARG A 228 40.89 -35.59 -0.56
CA ARG A 228 41.40 -34.30 -1.03
C ARG A 228 40.52 -33.12 -0.58
N HIS A 229 39.20 -33.32 -0.46
CA HIS A 229 38.29 -32.25 0.00
C HIS A 229 38.52 -31.95 1.50
N TRP A 230 38.73 -32.98 2.30
CA TRP A 230 39.09 -32.84 3.70
C TRP A 230 40.45 -32.17 3.89
N GLU A 231 41.46 -32.64 3.15
CA GLU A 231 42.80 -32.06 3.21
C GLU A 231 42.82 -30.56 2.89
N LYS A 232 42.10 -30.17 1.82
CA LYS A 232 41.92 -28.74 1.45
C LYS A 232 41.18 -27.96 2.52
N ALA A 233 40.14 -28.54 3.13
CA ALA A 233 39.35 -27.88 4.16
C ALA A 233 40.16 -27.65 5.44
N ILE A 234 40.88 -28.64 5.91
CA ILE A 234 41.77 -28.53 7.08
C ILE A 234 42.90 -27.53 6.84
N GLY A 235 43.51 -27.58 5.63
CA GLY A 235 44.51 -26.57 5.23
C GLY A 235 43.95 -25.13 5.33
N LYS A 236 42.73 -24.90 4.86
CA LYS A 236 42.08 -23.61 4.93
C LYS A 236 41.75 -23.19 6.36
N ILE A 237 41.30 -24.13 7.21
CA ILE A 237 41.06 -23.83 8.63
C ILE A 237 42.37 -23.39 9.30
N ARG A 238 43.48 -24.10 9.09
CA ARG A 238 44.77 -23.74 9.64
C ARG A 238 45.28 -22.37 9.18
N GLU A 239 45.02 -22.00 7.93
CA GLU A 239 45.34 -20.68 7.38
C GLU A 239 44.54 -19.56 8.08
N LEU A 240 43.29 -19.79 8.41
CA LEU A 240 42.39 -18.84 9.03
C LEU A 240 42.57 -18.70 10.56
N LEU A 241 43.04 -19.77 11.24
CA LEU A 241 43.14 -19.82 12.71
C LEU A 241 43.95 -18.69 13.33
N PRO A 242 45.14 -18.27 12.83
CA PRO A 242 45.90 -17.21 13.45
C PRO A 242 45.20 -15.85 13.47
N ASP A 243 44.49 -15.53 12.38
CA ASP A 243 43.73 -14.26 12.30
C ASP A 243 42.47 -14.33 13.13
N ALA A 244 41.73 -15.45 13.10
CA ALA A 244 40.54 -15.66 13.93
C ALA A 244 40.88 -15.61 15.42
N ARG A 245 42.01 -16.16 15.85
CA ARG A 245 42.50 -16.07 17.24
C ARG A 245 42.84 -14.64 17.67
N ARG A 246 43.40 -13.85 16.76
CA ARG A 246 43.74 -12.43 17.02
C ARG A 246 42.50 -11.57 17.11
N THR A 247 41.52 -11.79 16.26
CA THR A 247 40.30 -10.96 16.14
C THR A 247 39.15 -11.43 17.01
N GLY A 248 39.16 -12.71 17.45
CA GLY A 248 38.01 -13.36 18.10
C GLY A 248 36.88 -13.68 17.12
N ASP A 249 37.10 -13.56 15.82
CA ASP A 249 36.10 -13.83 14.78
C ASP A 249 36.27 -15.25 14.23
N TRP A 250 35.41 -16.16 14.67
CA TRP A 250 35.42 -17.57 14.26
C TRP A 250 34.51 -17.85 13.05
N GLU A 251 33.77 -16.87 12.56
CA GLU A 251 32.85 -17.04 11.43
C GLU A 251 33.53 -17.61 10.18
N PRO A 252 34.72 -17.15 9.77
CA PRO A 252 35.43 -17.72 8.61
C PRO A 252 35.76 -19.21 8.76
N ILE A 253 36.04 -19.67 9.98
CA ILE A 253 36.38 -21.08 10.26
C ILE A 253 35.13 -21.95 10.20
N ILE A 254 34.07 -21.55 10.88
CA ILE A 254 32.82 -22.33 10.91
C ILE A 254 32.12 -22.38 9.54
N ALA A 255 32.45 -21.48 8.63
CA ALA A 255 31.93 -21.47 7.25
C ALA A 255 32.64 -22.49 6.33
N VAL A 256 33.76 -23.09 6.74
CA VAL A 256 34.47 -24.11 5.95
C VAL A 256 33.63 -25.38 5.89
N GLY A 257 33.51 -25.99 4.72
CA GLY A 257 32.63 -27.15 4.40
C GLY A 257 32.36 -28.17 5.50
N PRO A 258 33.39 -28.89 6.04
CA PRO A 258 33.15 -29.87 7.10
C PRO A 258 32.74 -29.23 8.41
N ALA A 259 33.24 -28.02 8.76
CA ALA A 259 32.86 -27.30 9.92
C ALA A 259 31.39 -26.85 9.84
N LYS A 260 30.96 -26.29 8.70
CA LYS A 260 29.58 -25.92 8.47
C LYS A 260 28.65 -27.13 8.60
N LYS A 261 29.03 -28.29 8.05
CA LYS A 261 28.23 -29.52 8.15
C LYS A 261 28.12 -30.04 9.59
N ALA A 262 29.20 -29.98 10.36
CA ALA A 262 29.19 -30.37 11.76
C ALA A 262 28.25 -29.48 12.60
N ILE A 263 28.18 -28.15 12.32
CA ILE A 263 27.25 -27.20 12.98
C ILE A 263 25.80 -27.47 12.56
N GLU A 264 25.57 -27.79 11.28
CA GLU A 264 24.25 -28.16 10.74
C GLU A 264 23.76 -29.52 11.30
N GLY A 265 24.57 -30.23 12.09
CA GLY A 265 24.24 -31.57 12.62
C GLY A 265 24.34 -32.68 11.58
N VAL A 266 24.97 -32.44 10.45
CA VAL A 266 25.21 -33.44 9.41
C VAL A 266 26.46 -34.21 9.78
N GLU A 267 26.34 -35.54 9.81
CA GLU A 267 27.42 -36.45 10.25
C GLU A 267 28.46 -36.74 9.16
N GLU A 268 28.18 -36.35 7.90
CA GLU A 268 29.06 -36.65 6.77
C GLU A 268 29.47 -35.39 5.99
N PHE A 269 30.73 -35.33 5.58
CA PHE A 269 31.23 -34.39 4.59
C PHE A 269 32.02 -35.15 3.49
N SER A 270 31.70 -34.88 2.22
CA SER A 270 32.33 -35.56 1.06
C SER A 270 32.26 -37.08 1.13
N ARG A 271 31.09 -37.61 1.57
CA ARG A 271 30.81 -39.05 1.77
C ARG A 271 31.73 -39.71 2.80
N LYS A 272 32.17 -38.99 3.78
CA LYS A 272 33.00 -39.43 4.90
C LYS A 272 32.43 -38.87 6.20
N GLU A 273 32.44 -39.72 7.22
CA GLU A 273 32.02 -39.34 8.59
C GLU A 273 32.90 -38.21 9.12
N ILE A 274 32.31 -37.28 9.82
CA ILE A 274 33.00 -36.17 10.46
C ILE A 274 33.56 -36.67 11.80
N PRO A 275 34.90 -36.66 12.02
CA PRO A 275 35.47 -37.09 13.29
C PRO A 275 34.91 -36.32 14.47
N GLU A 276 34.59 -37.05 15.56
CA GLU A 276 33.91 -36.51 16.74
C GLU A 276 34.68 -35.33 17.38
N ALA A 277 36.00 -35.48 17.56
CA ALA A 277 36.85 -34.45 18.11
C ALA A 277 36.79 -33.13 17.30
N PHE A 278 36.80 -33.27 15.97
CA PHE A 278 36.64 -32.12 15.06
C PHE A 278 35.27 -31.48 15.22
N ALA A 279 34.20 -32.28 15.26
CA ALA A 279 32.82 -31.78 15.40
C ALA A 279 32.62 -31.04 16.73
N ILE A 280 33.15 -31.55 17.85
CA ILE A 280 33.09 -30.91 19.15
C ILE A 280 33.81 -29.55 19.14
N ALA A 281 35.07 -29.52 18.64
CA ALA A 281 35.84 -28.28 18.57
C ALA A 281 35.14 -27.20 17.72
N VAL A 282 34.60 -27.57 16.57
CA VAL A 282 33.85 -26.64 15.71
C VAL A 282 32.56 -26.17 16.35
N LYS A 283 31.85 -27.04 17.09
CA LYS A 283 30.62 -26.63 17.83
C LYS A 283 30.90 -25.62 18.96
N VAL A 284 32.03 -25.74 19.63
CA VAL A 284 32.49 -24.77 20.63
C VAL A 284 32.73 -23.41 19.99
N LEU A 285 33.47 -23.35 18.86
CA LEU A 285 33.69 -22.11 18.11
C LEU A 285 32.35 -21.56 17.55
N GLY A 286 31.44 -22.42 17.13
CA GLY A 286 30.09 -22.08 16.73
C GLY A 286 29.29 -21.39 17.83
N SER A 287 29.37 -21.93 19.06
CA SER A 287 28.71 -21.33 20.23
C SER A 287 29.30 -19.96 20.60
N ALA A 288 30.64 -19.80 20.50
CA ALA A 288 31.30 -18.51 20.71
C ALA A 288 30.85 -17.49 19.65
N THR A 289 30.74 -17.92 18.39
CA THR A 289 30.24 -17.08 17.28
C THR A 289 28.78 -16.71 17.50
N ALA A 290 27.92 -17.66 17.87
CA ALA A 290 26.52 -17.42 18.15
C ALA A 290 26.31 -16.35 19.24
N HIS A 291 27.06 -16.45 20.34
CA HIS A 291 27.05 -15.43 21.40
C HIS A 291 27.43 -14.04 20.85
N THR A 292 28.56 -13.95 20.14
CA THR A 292 29.07 -12.68 19.60
C THR A 292 28.09 -12.05 18.61
N LEU A 293 27.48 -12.85 17.72
CA LEU A 293 26.49 -12.40 16.76
C LEU A 293 25.21 -11.95 17.45
N ALA A 294 24.72 -12.68 18.46
CA ALA A 294 23.52 -12.31 19.20
C ALA A 294 23.71 -10.99 19.95
N VAL A 295 24.86 -10.77 20.60
CA VAL A 295 25.21 -9.49 21.23
C VAL A 295 25.26 -8.34 20.20
N LYS A 296 25.82 -8.59 19.01
CA LYS A 296 25.81 -7.59 17.92
C LYS A 296 24.39 -7.23 17.47
N ILE A 297 23.50 -8.23 17.33
CA ILE A 297 22.10 -8.01 16.95
C ILE A 297 21.37 -7.24 18.05
N GLN A 298 21.52 -7.63 19.30
CA GLN A 298 20.93 -6.93 20.45
C GLN A 298 21.34 -5.44 20.50
N LYS A 299 22.64 -5.16 20.38
CA LYS A 299 23.15 -3.79 20.31
C LYS A 299 22.58 -3.03 19.13
N ARG A 300 22.48 -3.67 17.98
CA ARG A 300 21.90 -3.07 16.76
C ARG A 300 20.42 -2.74 16.96
N ASN A 301 19.62 -3.65 17.51
CA ASN A 301 18.22 -3.43 17.80
C ASN A 301 18.02 -2.23 18.72
N LEU A 302 18.82 -2.16 19.78
CA LEU A 302 18.80 -1.04 20.72
C LEU A 302 19.21 0.29 20.06
N ALA A 303 20.26 0.29 19.24
CA ALA A 303 20.69 1.49 18.50
C ALA A 303 19.62 1.99 17.53
N ILE A 304 18.97 1.11 16.81
CA ILE A 304 17.86 1.45 15.91
C ILE A 304 16.68 2.02 16.72
N ARG A 305 16.30 1.39 17.83
CA ARG A 305 15.24 1.91 18.69
C ARG A 305 15.53 3.33 19.17
N GLN A 306 16.75 3.56 19.68
CA GLN A 306 17.16 4.88 20.15
C GLN A 306 17.17 5.93 19.03
N LEU A 307 17.63 5.53 17.83
CA LEU A 307 17.58 6.39 16.64
C LEU A 307 16.14 6.79 16.30
N LEU A 308 15.22 5.82 16.26
CA LEU A 308 13.82 6.08 15.92
C LEU A 308 13.11 6.90 17.00
N GLU A 309 13.40 6.66 18.28
CA GLU A 309 12.88 7.44 19.40
C GLU A 309 13.31 8.91 19.32
N ARG A 310 14.59 9.16 19.02
CA ARG A 310 15.10 10.52 18.85
C ARG A 310 14.54 11.19 17.60
N LEU A 311 14.50 10.48 16.49
CA LEU A 311 13.89 10.97 15.25
C LEU A 311 12.43 11.34 15.43
N GLU A 312 11.63 10.51 16.13
CA GLU A 312 10.22 10.80 16.37
C GLU A 312 10.04 12.09 17.17
N THR A 313 10.91 12.36 18.13
CA THR A 313 10.90 13.63 18.87
C THR A 313 11.07 14.82 17.94
N GLU A 314 12.05 14.77 17.01
CA GLU A 314 12.28 15.84 16.04
C GLU A 314 11.11 15.96 15.03
N LEU A 315 10.60 14.82 14.58
CA LEU A 315 9.44 14.80 13.68
C LEU A 315 8.21 15.43 14.31
N GLU A 316 7.92 15.14 15.58
CA GLU A 316 6.79 15.75 16.29
C GLU A 316 6.94 17.27 16.42
N GLU A 317 8.14 17.77 16.71
CA GLU A 317 8.41 19.20 16.76
C GLU A 317 8.25 19.87 15.39
N LEU A 318 8.78 19.25 14.32
CA LEU A 318 8.62 19.74 12.96
C LEU A 318 7.15 19.73 12.50
N LYS A 319 6.40 18.66 12.81
CA LYS A 319 4.98 18.58 12.49
C LYS A 319 4.19 19.70 13.14
N ARG A 320 4.47 19.99 14.41
CA ARG A 320 3.83 21.11 15.13
C ARG A 320 4.22 22.46 14.54
N ARG A 321 5.53 22.67 14.26
CA ARG A 321 6.03 23.92 13.70
C ARG A 321 5.50 24.21 12.30
N ASN A 322 5.47 23.17 11.45
CA ASN A 322 5.07 23.29 10.04
C ASN A 322 3.57 23.03 9.85
N SER A 323 2.84 22.62 10.92
CA SER A 323 1.42 22.25 10.88
C SER A 323 1.09 21.13 9.87
N ASN A 324 2.06 20.25 9.58
CA ASN A 324 2.00 19.21 8.56
C ASN A 324 2.07 17.81 9.18
N TYR A 325 1.03 17.01 8.95
CA TYR A 325 0.90 15.64 9.44
C TYR A 325 0.75 14.66 8.29
N THR A 326 0.97 13.37 8.54
CA THR A 326 0.76 12.30 7.56
C THR A 326 -0.51 11.52 7.88
N PHE A 327 -1.05 10.76 6.92
CA PHE A 327 -2.21 9.89 7.19
C PHE A 327 -1.96 8.86 8.29
N SER A 328 -0.73 8.38 8.44
CA SER A 328 -0.36 7.44 9.51
C SER A 328 -0.33 8.07 10.90
N ASP A 329 -0.19 9.39 10.98
CA ASP A 329 -0.22 10.09 12.27
C ASP A 329 -1.65 10.18 12.84
N LEU A 330 -2.68 10.17 11.99
CA LEU A 330 -4.07 10.36 12.40
C LEU A 330 -4.56 9.29 13.40
N PRO A 331 -4.49 7.98 13.07
CA PRO A 331 -4.90 6.95 14.02
C PRO A 331 -4.01 6.92 15.26
N LEU A 332 -2.73 7.26 15.15
CA LEU A 332 -1.81 7.32 16.28
C LEU A 332 -2.22 8.40 17.28
N LEU A 333 -2.47 9.63 16.81
CA LEU A 333 -2.92 10.75 17.65
C LEU A 333 -4.25 10.44 18.35
N LEU A 334 -5.19 9.85 17.63
CA LEU A 334 -6.49 9.48 18.20
C LEU A 334 -6.34 8.33 19.21
N ALA A 335 -5.59 7.28 18.90
CA ALA A 335 -5.41 6.13 19.76
C ALA A 335 -4.69 6.48 21.06
N GLN A 336 -3.68 7.35 21.04
CA GLN A 336 -2.95 7.81 22.21
C GLN A 336 -3.81 8.65 23.18
N ASN A 337 -4.79 9.38 22.64
CA ASN A 337 -5.62 10.29 23.43
C ASN A 337 -7.03 9.74 23.74
N SER A 338 -7.46 8.66 23.08
CA SER A 338 -8.74 7.99 23.36
C SER A 338 -8.70 7.09 24.57
N LEU A 339 -7.53 6.57 24.91
CA LEU A 339 -7.35 5.72 26.09
C LEU A 339 -7.34 6.60 27.34
N THR A 340 -8.19 6.26 28.31
CA THR A 340 -8.07 6.77 29.68
C THR A 340 -6.71 6.33 30.19
N ASN A 341 -5.78 7.25 30.31
CA ASN A 341 -4.50 6.97 30.96
C ASN A 341 -4.79 6.81 32.46
N GLU A 342 -5.04 5.57 32.91
CA GLU A 342 -5.20 5.24 34.32
C GLU A 342 -3.99 5.72 35.14
N GLU A 343 -2.79 5.75 34.54
CA GLU A 343 -1.57 6.23 35.17
C GLU A 343 -1.53 7.76 35.37
N ASN A 344 -2.18 8.56 34.53
CA ASN A 344 -2.12 10.03 34.57
C ASN A 344 -3.41 10.73 35.00
N ASN A 345 -4.46 10.00 35.36
CA ASN A 345 -5.75 10.56 35.82
C ASN A 345 -6.36 11.62 34.88
N LYS A 346 -6.01 11.58 33.56
CA LYS A 346 -6.64 12.41 32.53
C LYS A 346 -7.77 11.63 31.88
N ALA A 347 -8.98 12.20 31.93
CA ALA A 347 -10.12 11.67 31.18
C ALA A 347 -9.76 11.62 29.69
N GLY A 348 -9.92 10.46 29.04
CA GLY A 348 -9.77 10.31 27.61
C GLY A 348 -10.79 11.16 26.84
N LEU A 349 -10.57 11.36 25.54
CA LEU A 349 -11.47 12.13 24.69
C LEU A 349 -12.83 11.41 24.59
N ASP A 350 -13.91 12.09 24.99
CA ASP A 350 -15.26 11.62 24.71
C ASP A 350 -15.68 12.05 23.29
N PHE A 351 -15.43 11.16 22.33
CA PHE A 351 -15.75 11.42 20.92
C PHE A 351 -17.24 11.69 20.68
N SER A 352 -18.13 11.17 21.53
CA SER A 352 -19.58 11.35 21.35
C SER A 352 -20.05 12.77 21.63
N TYR A 353 -19.35 13.50 22.46
CA TYR A 353 -19.78 14.85 22.86
C TYR A 353 -19.71 15.88 21.71
N ARG A 354 -18.63 15.84 20.91
CA ARG A 354 -18.43 16.83 19.82
C ARG A 354 -18.91 16.38 18.44
N LEU A 355 -19.20 15.10 18.27
CA LEU A 355 -19.79 14.62 17.02
C LEU A 355 -21.22 15.13 16.80
N GLY A 356 -21.81 15.80 17.81
CA GLY A 356 -23.17 16.36 17.74
C GLY A 356 -24.29 15.32 17.74
N THR A 357 -24.06 14.20 17.07
CA THR A 357 -24.88 13.00 17.09
C THR A 357 -23.98 11.84 17.54
N GLY A 358 -24.32 11.17 18.62
CA GLY A 358 -23.58 9.97 19.03
C GLY A 358 -23.69 8.90 17.94
N ILE A 359 -22.57 8.21 17.61
CA ILE A 359 -22.62 7.02 16.75
C ILE A 359 -23.33 5.92 17.53
N GLU A 360 -24.46 5.44 17.01
CA GLU A 360 -25.26 4.35 17.59
C GLU A 360 -25.17 3.08 16.76
N HIS A 361 -24.84 3.21 15.44
CA HIS A 361 -24.67 2.08 14.54
C HIS A 361 -23.31 2.16 13.85
N LEU A 362 -22.54 1.08 13.90
CA LEU A 362 -21.22 0.96 13.29
C LEU A 362 -21.18 -0.18 12.28
N LEU A 363 -21.01 0.16 11.01
CA LEU A 363 -20.93 -0.76 9.89
C LEU A 363 -19.52 -0.68 9.29
N LEU A 364 -18.78 -1.80 9.30
CA LEU A 364 -17.39 -1.89 8.84
C LEU A 364 -17.30 -2.81 7.64
N ASP A 365 -16.90 -2.29 6.48
CA ASP A 365 -16.62 -3.04 5.27
C ASP A 365 -15.11 -3.30 5.12
N GLU A 366 -14.73 -4.40 4.47
CA GLU A 366 -13.34 -4.83 4.23
C GLU A 366 -12.50 -4.84 5.52
N PHE A 367 -13.09 -5.28 6.65
CA PHE A 367 -12.49 -5.17 7.97
C PHE A 367 -11.16 -5.92 8.11
N GLN A 368 -10.87 -6.95 7.29
CA GLN A 368 -9.60 -7.67 7.29
C GLN A 368 -8.40 -6.78 6.90
N ASP A 369 -8.64 -5.60 6.30
CA ASP A 369 -7.58 -4.64 5.94
C ASP A 369 -7.33 -3.58 7.03
N THR A 370 -8.14 -3.59 8.09
CA THR A 370 -8.01 -2.66 9.22
C THR A 370 -6.72 -2.94 9.99
N ASN A 371 -5.96 -1.87 10.31
CA ASN A 371 -4.79 -2.01 11.15
C ASN A 371 -5.13 -1.88 12.64
N PRO A 372 -4.28 -2.37 13.55
CA PRO A 372 -4.57 -2.35 14.99
C PRO A 372 -4.73 -0.95 15.58
N LEU A 373 -4.02 0.07 15.07
CA LEU A 373 -4.19 1.46 15.54
C LEU A 373 -5.57 2.01 15.12
N GLN A 374 -6.01 1.72 13.89
CA GLN A 374 -7.35 2.08 13.43
C GLN A 374 -8.41 1.40 14.28
N TRP A 375 -8.22 0.09 14.56
CA TRP A 375 -9.16 -0.66 15.40
C TRP A 375 -9.25 -0.09 16.82
N ARG A 376 -8.15 0.29 17.46
CA ARG A 376 -8.18 0.90 18.80
C ARG A 376 -9.05 2.16 18.87
N VAL A 377 -9.09 2.97 17.81
CA VAL A 377 -9.99 4.12 17.74
C VAL A 377 -11.44 3.68 17.56
N LEU A 378 -11.71 2.76 16.61
CA LEU A 378 -13.05 2.24 16.32
C LEU A 378 -13.61 1.41 17.47
N GLN A 379 -12.75 0.67 18.19
CA GLN A 379 -13.10 -0.16 19.34
C GLN A 379 -13.84 0.62 20.42
N HIS A 380 -13.49 1.89 20.61
CA HIS A 380 -14.18 2.75 21.58
C HIS A 380 -15.68 2.89 21.25
N PHE A 381 -16.01 3.07 19.96
CA PHE A 381 -17.40 3.12 19.50
C PHE A 381 -18.05 1.74 19.57
N ALA A 382 -17.35 0.69 19.13
CA ALA A 382 -17.85 -0.68 19.16
C ALA A 382 -18.21 -1.13 20.58
N GLN A 383 -17.34 -0.89 21.56
CA GLN A 383 -17.59 -1.25 22.97
C GLN A 383 -18.81 -0.53 23.53
N LYS A 384 -18.98 0.77 23.24
CA LYS A 384 -20.13 1.55 23.68
C LYS A 384 -21.44 1.02 23.08
N ILE A 385 -21.44 0.71 21.77
CA ILE A 385 -22.57 0.14 21.07
C ILE A 385 -22.93 -1.24 21.62
N LEU A 386 -21.95 -2.11 21.78
CA LEU A 386 -22.15 -3.46 22.28
C LEU A 386 -22.55 -3.54 23.77
N ALA A 387 -22.25 -2.48 24.53
CA ALA A 387 -22.74 -2.34 25.93
C ALA A 387 -24.22 -1.95 26.01
N THR A 388 -24.80 -1.40 24.92
CA THR A 388 -26.22 -0.98 24.88
C THR A 388 -26.93 -1.57 23.64
N PRO A 389 -27.06 -2.92 23.55
CA PRO A 389 -27.55 -3.61 22.35
C PRO A 389 -29.01 -3.28 22.00
N GLU A 390 -29.74 -2.60 22.88
CA GLU A 390 -31.13 -2.17 22.67
C GLU A 390 -31.22 -0.89 21.84
N ARG A 391 -30.10 -0.14 21.72
CA ARG A 391 -30.06 1.17 21.06
C ARG A 391 -29.13 1.23 19.87
N GLY A 392 -28.24 0.27 19.71
CA GLY A 392 -27.23 0.31 18.69
C GLY A 392 -26.98 -1.03 18.03
N SER A 393 -26.30 -1.00 16.89
CA SER A 393 -25.88 -2.21 16.20
C SER A 393 -24.44 -2.15 15.72
N PHE A 394 -23.77 -3.27 15.80
CA PHE A 394 -22.43 -3.47 15.26
C PHE A 394 -22.49 -4.49 14.14
N TYR A 395 -22.03 -4.10 12.96
CA TYR A 395 -21.98 -4.94 11.77
C TYR A 395 -20.59 -4.86 11.16
N CYS A 396 -19.94 -6.00 11.03
CA CYS A 396 -18.58 -6.08 10.52
C CYS A 396 -18.55 -7.16 9.43
N VAL A 397 -18.08 -6.81 8.23
CA VAL A 397 -17.96 -7.76 7.12
C VAL A 397 -16.56 -7.72 6.54
N GLY A 398 -16.06 -8.91 6.18
CA GLY A 398 -14.75 -9.04 5.57
C GLY A 398 -14.44 -10.43 5.06
N ASP A 399 -13.31 -10.53 4.35
CA ASP A 399 -12.79 -11.79 3.80
C ASP A 399 -11.30 -11.92 4.12
N VAL A 400 -10.96 -12.76 5.08
CA VAL A 400 -9.56 -13.00 5.48
C VAL A 400 -8.70 -13.46 4.31
N LYS A 401 -9.30 -14.21 3.35
CA LYS A 401 -8.61 -14.70 2.14
C LYS A 401 -8.32 -13.60 1.13
N GLN A 402 -8.96 -12.43 1.27
CA GLN A 402 -8.69 -11.23 0.48
C GLN A 402 -7.82 -10.20 1.20
N SER A 403 -7.23 -10.55 2.35
CA SER A 403 -6.27 -9.67 3.03
C SER A 403 -4.94 -9.64 2.29
N ILE A 404 -4.68 -8.59 1.55
CA ILE A 404 -3.44 -8.37 0.78
C ILE A 404 -2.75 -7.05 1.13
N TYR A 405 -3.18 -6.37 2.21
CA TYR A 405 -2.61 -5.11 2.68
C TYR A 405 -1.82 -5.24 4.00
N THR A 406 -1.29 -6.44 4.30
CA THR A 406 -0.41 -6.68 5.45
C THR A 406 0.85 -5.80 5.43
N TRP A 407 1.35 -5.45 4.24
CA TRP A 407 2.43 -4.49 4.04
C TRP A 407 2.07 -3.04 4.44
N ARG A 408 0.77 -2.71 4.55
CA ARG A 408 0.20 -1.48 5.13
C ARG A 408 -0.25 -1.69 6.58
N GLN A 409 0.23 -2.74 7.24
CA GLN A 409 -0.12 -3.13 8.61
C GLN A 409 -1.59 -3.58 8.80
N GLY A 410 -2.30 -3.94 7.73
CA GLY A 410 -3.57 -4.66 7.84
C GLY A 410 -3.39 -5.95 8.66
N GLU A 411 -4.30 -6.21 9.59
CA GLU A 411 -4.21 -7.36 10.49
C GLU A 411 -5.47 -8.24 10.37
N PRO A 412 -5.46 -9.24 9.48
CA PRO A 412 -6.64 -10.07 9.22
C PRO A 412 -7.12 -10.86 10.44
N ARG A 413 -6.22 -11.16 11.39
CA ARG A 413 -6.58 -11.86 12.64
C ARG A 413 -7.53 -11.04 13.51
N LEU A 414 -7.63 -9.71 13.32
CA LEU A 414 -8.65 -8.90 13.98
C LEU A 414 -10.05 -9.40 13.65
N LEU A 415 -10.34 -9.67 12.37
CA LEU A 415 -11.64 -10.19 11.93
C LEU A 415 -11.90 -11.58 12.49
N GLU A 416 -10.88 -12.46 12.49
CA GLU A 416 -11.01 -13.83 13.02
C GLU A 416 -11.27 -13.84 14.55
N SER A 417 -10.64 -12.93 15.28
CA SER A 417 -10.76 -12.84 16.74
C SER A 417 -12.02 -12.10 17.22
N MET A 418 -12.79 -11.44 16.33
CA MET A 418 -13.96 -10.64 16.74
C MET A 418 -14.96 -11.40 17.60
N LYS A 419 -15.24 -12.65 17.27
CA LYS A 419 -16.18 -13.47 18.04
C LYS A 419 -15.64 -13.90 19.41
N GLU A 420 -14.34 -14.08 19.52
CA GLU A 420 -13.68 -14.39 20.81
C GLU A 420 -13.63 -13.16 21.69
N LEU A 421 -13.32 -12.00 21.13
CA LEU A 421 -13.27 -10.72 21.82
C LEU A 421 -14.66 -10.22 22.25
N TYR A 422 -15.67 -10.50 21.44
CA TYR A 422 -17.06 -10.06 21.66
C TYR A 422 -18.02 -11.24 21.48
N PRO A 423 -18.18 -12.10 22.49
CA PRO A 423 -18.99 -13.33 22.40
C PRO A 423 -20.49 -13.10 22.07
N GLN A 424 -20.98 -11.87 22.28
CA GLN A 424 -22.35 -11.46 21.94
C GLN A 424 -22.59 -11.26 20.44
N LEU A 425 -21.56 -11.28 19.61
CA LEU A 425 -21.69 -11.16 18.17
C LEU A 425 -22.19 -12.46 17.55
N GLU A 426 -23.15 -12.36 16.65
CA GLU A 426 -23.56 -13.46 15.79
C GLU A 426 -22.55 -13.59 14.63
N SER A 427 -22.19 -14.83 14.27
CA SER A 427 -21.30 -15.09 13.13
C SER A 427 -22.11 -15.67 11.97
N GLU A 428 -21.96 -15.05 10.80
CA GLU A 428 -22.59 -15.49 9.55
C GLU A 428 -21.50 -15.73 8.50
N THR A 429 -21.66 -16.74 7.65
CA THR A 429 -20.71 -17.03 6.56
C THR A 429 -21.43 -16.93 5.23
N LEU A 430 -20.84 -16.16 4.29
CA LEU A 430 -21.32 -16.01 2.91
C LEU A 430 -20.33 -16.73 1.98
N SER A 431 -20.79 -17.81 1.31
CA SER A 431 -19.98 -18.65 0.40
C SER A 431 -20.45 -18.63 -1.04
N VAL A 432 -21.71 -18.22 -1.31
CA VAL A 432 -22.29 -18.19 -2.65
C VAL A 432 -21.84 -16.95 -3.41
N SER A 433 -21.16 -17.13 -4.54
CA SER A 433 -20.64 -16.04 -5.38
C SER A 433 -21.65 -15.61 -6.43
N TYR A 434 -21.88 -14.31 -6.51
CA TYR A 434 -22.72 -13.64 -7.53
C TYR A 434 -21.88 -13.04 -8.66
N ARG A 435 -20.57 -13.35 -8.71
CA ARG A 435 -19.61 -12.76 -9.66
C ARG A 435 -19.19 -13.72 -10.74
N SER A 436 -18.69 -14.87 -10.33
CA SER A 436 -17.91 -15.75 -11.20
C SER A 436 -18.71 -16.97 -11.65
N SER A 437 -18.48 -17.40 -12.88
CA SER A 437 -19.00 -18.65 -13.41
C SER A 437 -18.51 -19.87 -12.63
N PRO A 438 -19.21 -21.00 -12.67
CA PRO A 438 -18.80 -22.24 -11.97
C PRO A 438 -17.37 -22.64 -12.28
N VAL A 439 -16.95 -22.58 -13.55
CA VAL A 439 -15.60 -22.97 -14.01
C VAL A 439 -14.48 -22.23 -13.27
N ILE A 440 -14.67 -20.94 -13.00
CA ILE A 440 -13.69 -20.15 -12.25
C ILE A 440 -13.63 -20.57 -10.79
N LEU A 441 -14.78 -20.77 -10.15
CA LEU A 441 -14.86 -21.15 -8.74
C LEU A 441 -14.38 -22.57 -8.49
N GLU A 442 -14.71 -23.52 -9.37
CA GLU A 442 -14.19 -24.90 -9.31
C GLU A 442 -12.67 -24.94 -9.52
N THR A 443 -12.11 -24.06 -10.37
CA THR A 443 -10.68 -23.89 -10.51
C THR A 443 -10.05 -23.39 -9.19
N ALA A 444 -10.64 -22.37 -8.56
CA ALA A 444 -10.18 -21.88 -7.26
C ALA A 444 -10.27 -22.99 -6.19
N ASN A 445 -11.40 -23.70 -6.10
CA ASN A 445 -11.55 -24.82 -5.19
C ASN A 445 -10.51 -25.91 -5.42
N THR A 446 -10.21 -26.26 -6.68
CA THR A 446 -9.17 -27.25 -7.01
C THR A 446 -7.80 -26.86 -6.46
N VAL A 447 -7.42 -25.58 -6.56
CA VAL A 447 -6.14 -25.09 -6.05
C VAL A 447 -6.10 -25.05 -4.52
N PHE A 448 -7.16 -24.57 -3.88
CA PHE A 448 -7.12 -24.21 -2.48
C PHE A 448 -7.63 -25.28 -1.51
N VAL A 449 -8.54 -26.18 -1.93
CA VAL A 449 -8.97 -27.34 -1.11
C VAL A 449 -7.79 -28.31 -0.91
N ASN A 450 -7.01 -28.53 -1.95
CA ASN A 450 -5.84 -29.44 -1.91
C ASN A 450 -4.53 -28.73 -1.52
N LEU A 451 -4.59 -27.47 -1.05
CA LEU A 451 -3.40 -26.64 -0.79
C LEU A 451 -2.44 -27.29 0.18
N ILE A 452 -2.92 -27.96 1.24
CA ILE A 452 -2.07 -28.59 2.26
C ILE A 452 -1.21 -29.67 1.64
N GLU A 453 -1.81 -30.56 0.87
CA GLU A 453 -1.09 -31.68 0.21
C GLU A 453 -0.11 -31.14 -0.82
N THR A 454 -0.54 -30.18 -1.63
CA THR A 454 0.33 -29.55 -2.65
C THR A 454 1.54 -28.84 -2.02
N ILE A 455 1.34 -28.15 -0.90
CA ILE A 455 2.43 -27.48 -0.17
C ILE A 455 3.35 -28.47 0.54
N ASP A 456 2.82 -29.54 1.10
CA ASP A 456 3.62 -30.61 1.72
C ASP A 456 4.62 -31.19 0.70
N GLU A 457 4.14 -31.54 -0.49
CA GLU A 457 5.01 -32.01 -1.56
C GLU A 457 6.00 -30.94 -2.05
N LEU A 458 5.53 -29.70 -2.27
CA LEU A 458 6.35 -28.60 -2.78
C LEU A 458 7.45 -28.20 -1.81
N SER A 459 7.18 -28.28 -0.51
CA SER A 459 8.11 -27.89 0.54
C SER A 459 9.06 -29.01 0.99
N ASN A 460 8.86 -30.25 0.54
CA ASN A 460 9.46 -31.47 1.07
C ASN A 460 9.12 -31.64 2.56
N SER A 461 7.86 -31.51 2.91
CA SER A 461 7.31 -31.68 4.26
C SER A 461 7.91 -30.72 5.29
N ASP A 462 8.22 -29.45 4.88
CA ASP A 462 8.65 -28.42 5.80
C ASP A 462 7.49 -28.03 6.73
N PRO A 463 7.61 -28.22 8.07
CA PRO A 463 6.49 -28.00 8.99
C PRO A 463 5.91 -26.59 8.98
N ASN A 464 6.73 -25.56 8.71
CA ASN A 464 6.27 -24.16 8.68
C ASN A 464 5.46 -23.86 7.43
N TRP A 465 5.84 -24.45 6.31
CA TRP A 465 5.11 -24.35 5.06
C TRP A 465 3.74 -25.01 5.18
N VAL A 466 3.71 -26.23 5.70
CA VAL A 466 2.47 -26.99 5.96
C VAL A 466 1.58 -26.22 6.95
N LYS A 467 2.16 -25.68 8.05
CA LYS A 467 1.43 -24.84 9.01
C LYS A 467 0.81 -23.61 8.34
N GLY A 468 1.53 -22.93 7.45
CA GLY A 468 1.03 -21.78 6.68
C GLY A 468 -0.20 -22.15 5.84
N ALA A 469 -0.14 -23.29 5.13
CA ALA A 469 -1.26 -23.81 4.36
C ALA A 469 -2.44 -24.21 5.25
N GLN A 470 -2.20 -24.92 6.37
CA GLN A 470 -3.24 -25.33 7.33
C GLN A 470 -3.99 -24.13 7.90
N LEU A 471 -3.28 -23.10 8.39
CA LEU A 471 -3.91 -21.90 8.93
C LEU A 471 -4.71 -21.16 7.86
N TRP A 472 -4.23 -21.12 6.63
CA TRP A 472 -4.95 -20.45 5.55
C TRP A 472 -6.22 -21.21 5.15
N THR A 473 -6.20 -22.53 5.10
CA THR A 473 -7.34 -23.37 4.70
C THR A 473 -8.36 -23.60 5.80
N MET A 474 -8.03 -23.32 7.06
CA MET A 474 -8.85 -23.65 8.24
C MET A 474 -10.30 -23.15 8.14
N ASN A 475 -10.51 -21.99 7.50
CA ASN A 475 -11.83 -21.38 7.29
C ASN A 475 -12.12 -21.14 5.79
N TYR A 476 -11.65 -22.03 4.92
CA TYR A 476 -11.92 -21.93 3.49
C TYR A 476 -13.21 -22.69 3.14
N PRO A 477 -14.32 -22.00 2.88
CA PRO A 477 -15.51 -22.65 2.38
C PRO A 477 -15.31 -22.97 0.87
N GLU A 478 -15.77 -24.10 0.41
CA GLU A 478 -15.90 -24.33 -1.03
C GLU A 478 -16.86 -23.29 -1.61
N HIS A 479 -16.47 -22.72 -2.74
CA HIS A 479 -17.24 -21.67 -3.38
C HIS A 479 -18.22 -22.26 -4.37
N GLU A 480 -19.42 -21.70 -4.39
CA GLU A 480 -20.49 -22.04 -5.32
C GLU A 480 -20.98 -20.78 -6.03
N SER A 481 -21.37 -20.92 -7.30
CA SER A 481 -22.02 -19.85 -8.04
C SER A 481 -23.48 -19.73 -7.65
N ALA A 482 -24.00 -18.51 -7.64
CA ALA A 482 -25.43 -18.26 -7.45
C ALA A 482 -26.24 -18.90 -8.58
N ASP A 483 -27.51 -19.23 -8.31
CA ASP A 483 -28.38 -19.96 -9.21
C ASP A 483 -28.42 -19.40 -10.64
N HIS A 484 -28.47 -18.09 -10.79
CA HIS A 484 -28.50 -17.42 -12.10
C HIS A 484 -27.18 -17.53 -12.89
N LEU A 485 -26.08 -17.94 -12.25
CA LEU A 485 -24.76 -18.14 -12.87
C LEU A 485 -24.43 -19.61 -13.09
N GLN A 486 -25.22 -20.55 -12.59
CA GLN A 486 -24.93 -22.00 -12.67
C GLN A 486 -24.79 -22.51 -14.10
N ASP A 487 -25.57 -21.96 -15.03
CA ASP A 487 -25.52 -22.28 -16.44
C ASP A 487 -24.58 -21.38 -17.25
N SER A 488 -23.86 -20.47 -16.57
CA SER A 488 -22.94 -19.53 -17.24
C SER A 488 -21.70 -20.24 -17.75
N LEU A 489 -21.42 -20.04 -19.03
CA LEU A 489 -20.21 -20.57 -19.67
C LEU A 489 -18.97 -19.88 -19.12
N GLY A 490 -17.88 -20.59 -19.12
CA GLY A 490 -16.59 -20.05 -18.70
C GLY A 490 -15.44 -20.89 -19.23
N ALA A 491 -14.22 -20.38 -19.13
CA ALA A 491 -13.03 -21.10 -19.52
C ALA A 491 -11.84 -20.79 -18.62
N THR A 492 -11.12 -21.81 -18.20
CA THR A 492 -9.88 -21.67 -17.43
C THR A 492 -8.76 -22.51 -18.02
N TYR A 493 -7.59 -21.90 -18.17
CA TYR A 493 -6.41 -22.52 -18.75
C TYR A 493 -5.16 -22.28 -17.92
N LEU A 494 -4.30 -23.30 -17.85
CA LEU A 494 -2.89 -23.14 -17.49
C LEU A 494 -2.08 -23.26 -18.78
N VAL A 495 -1.36 -22.18 -19.10
CA VAL A 495 -0.68 -22.04 -20.39
C VAL A 495 0.82 -21.98 -20.18
N GLU A 496 1.60 -22.77 -20.92
CA GLU A 496 3.04 -22.76 -20.89
C GLU A 496 3.61 -21.85 -21.99
N ALA A 497 4.50 -20.96 -21.60
CA ALA A 497 5.27 -20.15 -22.54
C ALA A 497 6.31 -21.02 -23.30
N ARG A 498 6.69 -20.60 -24.51
CA ARG A 498 7.77 -21.26 -25.25
C ARG A 498 9.09 -21.18 -24.49
N SER A 499 10.00 -22.11 -24.74
CA SER A 499 11.35 -22.00 -24.16
C SER A 499 12.10 -20.80 -24.77
N LYS A 500 13.07 -20.23 -24.03
CA LYS A 500 13.90 -19.12 -24.53
C LYS A 500 14.63 -19.45 -25.82
N GLU A 501 15.02 -20.72 -25.98
CA GLU A 501 15.71 -21.23 -27.19
C GLU A 501 14.77 -21.23 -28.41
N GLU A 502 13.49 -21.59 -28.20
CA GLU A 502 12.46 -21.59 -29.25
C GLU A 502 11.99 -20.17 -29.60
N ASN A 503 12.11 -19.23 -28.67
CA ASN A 503 11.68 -17.84 -28.86
C ASN A 503 12.77 -16.92 -29.46
N GLY A 504 13.90 -17.49 -29.91
CA GLY A 504 14.98 -16.73 -30.56
C GLY A 504 15.85 -15.88 -29.60
N GLY A 505 15.62 -15.94 -28.30
CA GLY A 505 16.50 -15.37 -27.25
C GLY A 505 16.38 -13.87 -26.98
N GLU A 506 15.65 -13.09 -27.79
CA GLU A 506 15.60 -11.62 -27.70
C GLU A 506 14.41 -11.07 -26.90
N SER A 507 13.31 -11.82 -26.77
CA SER A 507 12.09 -11.36 -26.07
C SER A 507 11.72 -12.28 -24.91
N ASP A 508 10.92 -11.75 -23.97
CA ASP A 508 10.36 -12.50 -22.83
C ASP A 508 9.30 -13.50 -23.33
N PRO A 509 9.52 -14.83 -23.20
CA PRO A 509 8.59 -15.82 -23.69
C PRO A 509 7.20 -15.77 -23.08
N VAL A 510 7.08 -15.37 -21.81
CA VAL A 510 5.78 -15.23 -21.12
C VAL A 510 5.01 -14.07 -21.71
N LEU A 511 5.69 -12.95 -21.97
CA LEU A 511 5.09 -11.76 -22.57
C LEU A 511 4.61 -12.03 -24.00
N GLU A 512 5.41 -12.76 -24.81
CA GLU A 512 4.98 -13.13 -26.17
C GLU A 512 3.76 -14.07 -26.15
N ARG A 513 3.74 -15.02 -25.23
CA ARG A 513 2.59 -15.91 -25.07
C ARG A 513 1.35 -15.14 -24.62
N LEU A 514 1.49 -14.18 -23.71
CA LEU A 514 0.40 -13.29 -23.30
C LEU A 514 -0.20 -12.52 -24.48
N VAL A 515 0.65 -11.94 -25.32
CA VAL A 515 0.22 -11.20 -26.52
C VAL A 515 -0.54 -12.12 -27.49
N GLU A 516 0.00 -13.32 -27.77
CA GLU A 516 -0.62 -14.31 -28.64
C GLU A 516 -2.04 -14.67 -28.17
N ARG A 517 -2.17 -14.92 -26.85
CA ARG A 517 -3.46 -15.32 -26.24
C ARG A 517 -4.46 -14.16 -26.21
N LEU A 518 -4.01 -12.95 -25.95
CA LEU A 518 -4.87 -11.76 -25.96
C LEU A 518 -5.35 -11.41 -27.38
N LEU A 519 -4.51 -11.53 -28.39
CA LEU A 519 -4.93 -11.36 -29.78
C LEU A 519 -6.03 -12.37 -30.16
N ALA A 520 -5.82 -13.65 -29.84
CA ALA A 520 -6.81 -14.68 -30.12
C ALA A 520 -8.16 -14.46 -29.39
N LEU A 521 -8.14 -13.84 -28.21
CA LEU A 521 -9.35 -13.52 -27.47
C LEU A 521 -10.06 -12.29 -28.06
N THR A 522 -9.32 -11.23 -28.36
CA THR A 522 -9.88 -9.95 -28.85
C THR A 522 -10.42 -10.08 -30.28
N GLU A 523 -9.88 -10.99 -31.11
CA GLU A 523 -10.44 -11.33 -32.42
C GLU A 523 -11.86 -11.91 -32.32
N LYS A 524 -12.15 -12.66 -31.24
CA LYS A 524 -13.48 -13.26 -30.99
C LYS A 524 -14.49 -12.27 -30.43
N SER A 525 -14.06 -11.33 -29.59
CA SER A 525 -14.94 -10.32 -28.98
C SER A 525 -14.17 -9.05 -28.59
N ALA A 526 -14.53 -7.93 -29.22
CA ALA A 526 -13.91 -6.64 -28.97
C ALA A 526 -14.44 -5.89 -27.72
N SER A 527 -15.57 -6.35 -27.16
CA SER A 527 -16.30 -5.61 -26.09
C SER A 527 -16.09 -6.14 -24.68
N ILE A 528 -15.23 -7.14 -24.49
CA ILE A 528 -14.95 -7.74 -23.16
C ILE A 528 -13.96 -6.90 -22.36
N SER A 529 -14.18 -6.85 -21.04
CA SER A 529 -13.22 -6.26 -20.09
C SER A 529 -12.14 -7.28 -19.75
N VAL A 530 -10.87 -6.88 -19.94
CA VAL A 530 -9.72 -7.76 -19.70
C VAL A 530 -8.82 -7.17 -18.61
N GLY A 531 -8.49 -7.96 -17.60
CA GLY A 531 -7.49 -7.64 -16.58
C GLY A 531 -6.20 -8.45 -16.79
N VAL A 532 -5.06 -7.80 -16.97
CA VAL A 532 -3.74 -8.44 -16.92
C VAL A 532 -3.13 -8.12 -15.56
N LEU A 533 -3.02 -9.15 -14.71
CA LEU A 533 -2.66 -8.98 -13.31
C LEU A 533 -1.22 -9.38 -13.05
N THR A 534 -0.43 -8.41 -12.55
CA THR A 534 0.97 -8.59 -12.18
C THR A 534 1.15 -8.58 -10.66
N ARG A 535 2.23 -9.17 -10.16
CA ARG A 535 2.58 -9.13 -8.74
C ARG A 535 3.16 -7.78 -8.33
N THR A 536 3.95 -7.18 -9.22
CA THR A 536 4.70 -5.94 -8.97
C THR A 536 4.42 -4.89 -10.05
N ASN A 537 4.76 -3.63 -9.78
CA ASN A 537 4.61 -2.56 -10.77
C ASN A 537 5.66 -2.63 -11.90
N LYS A 538 6.78 -3.34 -11.67
CA LYS A 538 7.91 -3.30 -12.58
C LYS A 538 7.59 -3.76 -14.03
N PRO A 539 6.84 -4.85 -14.27
CA PRO A 539 6.57 -5.31 -15.64
C PRO A 539 5.42 -4.55 -16.34
N ILE A 540 4.64 -3.72 -15.63
CA ILE A 540 3.43 -3.09 -16.17
C ILE A 540 3.72 -2.29 -17.44
N SER A 541 4.72 -1.40 -17.40
CA SER A 541 5.06 -0.56 -18.56
C SER A 541 5.49 -1.39 -19.75
N SER A 542 6.36 -2.40 -19.56
CA SER A 542 6.82 -3.26 -20.65
C SER A 542 5.70 -4.12 -21.24
N ILE A 543 4.74 -4.55 -20.42
CA ILE A 543 3.54 -5.27 -20.90
C ILE A 543 2.68 -4.32 -21.75
N ILE A 544 2.39 -3.12 -21.27
CA ILE A 544 1.60 -2.13 -22.00
C ILE A 544 2.26 -1.79 -23.34
N ASP A 545 3.55 -1.46 -23.36
CA ASP A 545 4.29 -1.12 -24.57
C ASP A 545 4.25 -2.26 -25.59
N ARG A 546 4.40 -3.50 -25.13
CA ARG A 546 4.37 -4.67 -26.01
C ARG A 546 2.97 -4.93 -26.59
N LEU A 547 1.91 -4.79 -25.77
CA LEU A 547 0.52 -4.93 -26.21
C LEU A 547 0.17 -3.85 -27.26
N GLN A 548 0.52 -2.60 -26.99
CA GLN A 548 0.26 -1.48 -27.89
C GLN A 548 1.02 -1.65 -29.21
N SER A 549 2.29 -2.07 -29.17
CA SER A 549 3.07 -2.36 -30.38
C SER A 549 2.50 -3.49 -31.23
N SER A 550 1.69 -4.37 -30.61
CA SER A 550 0.96 -5.46 -31.29
C SER A 550 -0.45 -5.05 -31.76
N GLY A 551 -0.82 -3.76 -31.64
CA GLY A 551 -2.12 -3.23 -32.08
C GLY A 551 -3.25 -3.37 -31.04
N LEU A 552 -2.96 -3.84 -29.82
CA LEU A 552 -3.96 -3.96 -28.75
C LEU A 552 -4.04 -2.67 -27.93
N LYS A 553 -5.24 -2.21 -27.63
CA LYS A 553 -5.46 -1.05 -26.77
C LYS A 553 -5.33 -1.50 -25.30
N ALA A 554 -4.21 -1.17 -24.67
CA ALA A 554 -3.95 -1.48 -23.27
C ALA A 554 -3.63 -0.21 -22.47
N SER A 555 -4.07 -0.19 -21.19
CA SER A 555 -3.81 0.90 -20.25
C SER A 555 -3.43 0.37 -18.87
N GLY A 556 -2.69 1.17 -18.08
CA GLY A 556 -2.44 0.88 -16.68
C GLY A 556 -3.56 1.41 -15.79
N GLU A 557 -3.90 0.71 -14.72
CA GLU A 557 -4.82 1.20 -13.67
C GLU A 557 -4.02 1.71 -12.47
N GLY A 558 -4.49 2.80 -11.86
CA GLY A 558 -3.82 3.44 -10.74
C GLY A 558 -2.83 4.53 -11.16
N GLY A 559 -2.84 4.88 -12.44
CA GLY A 559 -1.98 5.91 -13.03
C GLY A 559 -0.64 5.38 -13.51
N ASN A 560 -0.22 5.90 -14.64
CA ASN A 560 1.15 5.73 -15.14
C ASN A 560 2.02 6.89 -14.66
N ALA A 561 3.32 6.66 -14.54
CA ALA A 561 4.25 7.77 -14.36
C ALA A 561 4.02 8.78 -15.49
N ILE A 562 3.82 10.03 -15.16
CA ILE A 562 3.58 11.07 -16.19
C ILE A 562 4.77 11.17 -17.16
N THR A 563 5.91 10.63 -16.80
CA THR A 563 7.13 10.54 -17.61
C THR A 563 7.07 9.48 -18.73
N ASP A 564 5.92 8.84 -18.95
CA ASP A 564 5.71 7.92 -20.08
C ASP A 564 5.50 8.62 -21.44
N SER A 565 5.60 9.95 -21.48
CA SER A 565 5.50 10.80 -22.67
C SER A 565 6.85 11.34 -23.09
N LEU A 566 7.12 11.28 -24.41
CA LEU A 566 8.34 11.84 -24.99
C LEU A 566 8.42 13.35 -24.76
N ALA A 567 7.30 14.06 -24.94
CA ALA A 567 7.22 15.49 -24.73
C ALA A 567 7.63 15.89 -23.29
N ILE A 568 7.19 15.12 -22.31
CA ILE A 568 7.51 15.36 -20.90
C ILE A 568 8.99 15.07 -20.62
N LEU A 569 9.54 13.95 -21.09
CA LEU A 569 10.96 13.63 -20.91
C LEU A 569 11.87 14.71 -21.50
N GLN A 570 11.50 15.24 -22.68
CA GLN A 570 12.24 16.33 -23.30
C GLN A 570 12.12 17.64 -22.50
N LEU A 571 10.93 17.96 -21.99
CA LEU A 571 10.76 19.12 -21.10
C LEU A 571 11.60 18.99 -19.83
N LEU A 572 11.61 17.82 -19.21
CA LEU A 572 12.46 17.58 -18.01
C LEU A 572 13.94 17.76 -18.30
N SER A 573 14.39 17.39 -19.51
CA SER A 573 15.77 17.66 -19.97
C SER A 573 16.05 19.15 -20.12
N ILE A 574 15.09 19.94 -20.60
CA ILE A 574 15.18 21.41 -20.70
C ILE A 574 15.27 22.03 -19.30
N LEU A 575 14.43 21.58 -18.38
CA LEU A 575 14.42 22.06 -17.00
C LEU A 575 15.69 21.66 -16.25
N HIS A 576 16.17 20.44 -16.46
CA HIS A 576 17.44 19.99 -15.86
C HIS A 576 18.63 20.81 -16.36
N PHE A 577 18.69 21.11 -17.66
CA PHE A 577 19.69 22.02 -18.21
C PHE A 577 19.59 23.42 -17.59
N ALA A 578 18.38 23.94 -17.41
CA ALA A 578 18.18 25.25 -16.81
C ALA A 578 18.70 25.31 -15.36
N ASP A 579 18.63 24.23 -14.60
CA ASP A 579 19.18 24.12 -13.23
C ASP A 579 20.68 23.82 -13.23
N HIS A 580 21.16 23.03 -14.21
CA HIS A 580 22.54 22.56 -14.31
C HIS A 580 23.17 22.89 -15.70
N PRO A 581 23.52 24.15 -15.97
CA PRO A 581 24.01 24.57 -17.30
C PRO A 581 25.35 23.95 -17.72
N GLY A 582 26.07 23.37 -16.76
CA GLY A 582 27.30 22.60 -17.00
C GLY A 582 27.08 21.19 -17.52
N ASP A 583 25.84 20.65 -17.45
CA ASP A 583 25.51 19.32 -17.96
C ASP A 583 25.33 19.34 -19.48
N THR A 584 26.38 18.91 -20.18
CA THR A 584 26.39 18.86 -21.65
C THR A 584 25.49 17.80 -22.24
N ALA A 585 25.17 16.74 -21.50
CA ALA A 585 24.25 15.70 -21.94
C ALA A 585 22.81 16.22 -21.88
N ALA A 586 22.43 16.89 -20.79
CA ALA A 586 21.13 17.55 -20.65
C ALA A 586 20.96 18.64 -21.73
N LEU A 587 21.97 19.45 -21.99
CA LEU A 587 21.95 20.45 -23.05
C LEU A 587 21.75 19.82 -24.43
N HIS A 588 22.44 18.72 -24.73
CA HIS A 588 22.27 18.03 -26.01
C HIS A 588 20.85 17.51 -26.18
N ALA A 589 20.31 16.82 -25.15
CA ALA A 589 18.94 16.34 -25.17
C ALA A 589 17.91 17.48 -25.29
N ALA A 590 18.12 18.58 -24.58
CA ALA A 590 17.26 19.76 -24.62
C ALA A 590 17.28 20.46 -26.00
N ASN A 591 18.46 20.67 -26.57
CA ASN A 591 18.61 21.32 -27.87
C ASN A 591 18.06 20.54 -29.06
N THR A 592 18.01 19.22 -28.96
CA THR A 592 17.43 18.35 -29.98
C THR A 592 15.92 18.21 -29.87
N ALA A 593 15.34 18.65 -28.75
CA ALA A 593 13.92 18.59 -28.52
C ALA A 593 13.15 19.64 -29.34
N PRO A 594 12.05 19.27 -30.02
CA PRO A 594 11.17 20.25 -30.68
C PRO A 594 10.60 21.28 -29.71
N LEU A 595 10.49 20.92 -28.42
CA LEU A 595 10.06 21.79 -27.33
C LEU A 595 11.06 22.91 -27.00
N TRP A 596 12.32 22.85 -27.48
CA TRP A 596 13.32 23.85 -27.15
C TRP A 596 12.80 25.27 -27.40
N PRO A 597 12.78 26.14 -26.36
CA PRO A 597 12.09 27.44 -26.45
C PRO A 597 12.91 28.49 -27.24
N THR A 598 13.15 28.26 -28.53
CA THR A 598 13.95 29.12 -29.40
C THR A 598 13.51 30.58 -29.40
N HIS A 599 12.22 30.86 -29.19
CA HIS A 599 11.66 32.21 -29.13
C HIS A 599 12.18 33.03 -27.96
N LEU A 600 12.65 32.37 -26.88
CA LEU A 600 13.22 33.04 -25.72
C LEU A 600 14.68 33.49 -25.97
N PHE A 601 15.34 32.96 -27.00
CA PHE A 601 16.75 33.15 -27.27
C PHE A 601 17.06 34.08 -28.47
N GLU A 602 16.06 34.78 -28.96
CA GLU A 602 16.25 35.75 -30.02
C GLU A 602 17.13 36.91 -29.52
N ASN A 603 18.26 37.14 -30.24
CA ASN A 603 19.25 38.15 -29.88
C ASN A 603 20.09 37.96 -28.61
N ILE A 604 20.17 36.72 -28.09
CA ILE A 604 20.93 36.36 -26.90
C ILE A 604 22.19 35.59 -27.28
N THR A 605 23.29 35.79 -26.50
CA THR A 605 24.50 34.99 -26.65
C THR A 605 24.23 33.52 -26.39
N LYS A 606 24.82 32.62 -27.19
CA LYS A 606 24.63 31.16 -27.07
C LYS A 606 25.50 30.52 -25.97
N GLU A 607 25.84 31.27 -24.93
CA GLU A 607 26.53 30.71 -23.78
C GLU A 607 25.54 29.95 -22.88
N ASN A 608 25.91 28.77 -22.47
CA ASN A 608 25.02 27.87 -21.70
C ASN A 608 24.43 28.51 -20.46
N GLU A 609 25.24 29.24 -19.72
CA GLU A 609 24.82 29.96 -18.51
C GLU A 609 23.73 31.01 -18.81
N VAL A 610 23.89 31.73 -19.92
CA VAL A 610 22.92 32.76 -20.34
C VAL A 610 21.61 32.12 -20.78
N LEU A 611 21.67 31.05 -21.57
CA LEU A 611 20.47 30.32 -21.99
C LEU A 611 19.72 29.73 -20.79
N ALA A 612 20.45 29.15 -19.82
CA ALA A 612 19.86 28.60 -18.62
C ALA A 612 19.24 29.70 -17.73
N SER A 613 19.89 30.88 -17.62
CA SER A 613 19.35 31.98 -16.81
C SER A 613 18.04 32.54 -17.39
N VAL A 614 17.92 32.64 -18.71
CA VAL A 614 16.67 33.09 -19.35
C VAL A 614 15.50 32.17 -19.04
N ILE A 615 15.71 30.85 -19.08
CA ILE A 615 14.66 29.89 -18.70
C ILE A 615 14.29 30.04 -17.24
N ARG A 616 15.29 30.16 -16.35
CA ARG A 616 15.07 30.37 -14.91
C ARG A 616 14.30 31.66 -14.61
N GLU A 617 14.70 32.76 -15.21
CA GLU A 617 14.02 34.06 -15.08
C GLU A 617 12.57 33.98 -15.50
N ARG A 618 12.30 33.31 -16.64
CA ARG A 618 10.95 33.14 -17.14
C ARG A 618 10.07 32.32 -16.20
N ILE A 619 10.60 31.24 -15.65
CA ILE A 619 9.90 30.41 -14.66
C ILE A 619 9.65 31.20 -13.38
N LEU A 620 10.63 32.00 -12.90
CA LEU A 620 10.46 32.84 -11.72
C LEU A 620 9.40 33.93 -11.90
N GLU A 621 9.31 34.52 -13.10
CA GLU A 621 8.33 35.57 -13.41
C GLU A 621 6.90 35.03 -13.57
N GLU A 622 6.73 33.91 -14.23
CA GLU A 622 5.42 33.42 -14.69
C GLU A 622 4.92 32.18 -13.93
N GLY A 623 5.79 31.46 -13.23
CA GLY A 623 5.53 30.15 -12.67
C GLY A 623 5.69 29.01 -13.68
N TYR A 624 5.78 27.77 -13.18
CA TYR A 624 5.90 26.56 -14.00
C TYR A 624 4.67 26.37 -14.88
N GLY A 625 3.47 26.56 -14.36
CA GLY A 625 2.23 26.34 -15.08
C GLY A 625 2.13 27.16 -16.36
N LYS A 626 2.39 28.47 -16.28
CA LYS A 626 2.33 29.36 -17.46
C LYS A 626 3.49 29.09 -18.42
N PHE A 627 4.71 28.90 -17.89
CA PHE A 627 5.87 28.58 -18.72
C PHE A 627 5.60 27.31 -19.55
N ILE A 628 5.16 26.22 -18.92
CA ILE A 628 4.89 24.94 -19.60
C ILE A 628 3.72 25.09 -20.56
N ALA A 629 2.64 25.78 -20.19
CA ALA A 629 1.52 26.05 -21.07
C ALA A 629 1.93 26.81 -22.35
N SER A 630 2.93 27.70 -22.27
CA SER A 630 3.45 28.42 -23.43
C SER A 630 4.08 27.50 -24.49
N LEU A 631 4.50 26.29 -24.09
CA LEU A 631 5.10 25.30 -25.00
C LEU A 631 4.06 24.36 -25.64
N LEU A 632 2.81 24.37 -25.16
CA LEU A 632 1.74 23.50 -25.69
C LEU A 632 1.55 23.57 -27.21
N PRO A 633 1.58 24.75 -27.88
CA PRO A 633 1.47 24.80 -29.35
C PRO A 633 2.54 23.99 -30.08
N LYS A 634 3.74 23.87 -29.49
CA LYS A 634 4.82 23.07 -30.08
C LYS A 634 4.55 21.56 -29.98
N VAL A 635 3.84 21.12 -28.93
CA VAL A 635 3.40 19.73 -28.84
C VAL A 635 2.27 19.43 -29.79
N GLN A 636 1.37 20.42 -30.02
CA GLN A 636 0.23 20.26 -30.92
C GLN A 636 0.65 20.22 -32.40
N ASP A 637 1.62 21.06 -32.79
CA ASP A 637 1.94 21.31 -34.18
C ASP A 637 3.07 20.41 -34.71
N HIS A 638 3.84 19.73 -33.82
CA HIS A 638 5.02 18.98 -34.26
C HIS A 638 4.72 17.49 -34.39
N GLU A 639 5.02 16.95 -35.61
CA GLU A 639 4.77 15.54 -36.01
C GLU A 639 5.44 14.46 -35.12
N SER A 640 6.45 14.86 -34.31
CA SER A 640 7.12 13.93 -33.37
C SER A 640 6.26 13.60 -32.16
N TYR A 641 5.19 14.34 -31.91
CA TYR A 641 4.30 14.14 -30.78
C TYR A 641 2.94 13.65 -31.24
N GLY A 642 2.43 12.64 -30.57
CA GLY A 642 1.12 12.07 -30.83
C GLY A 642 0.04 12.60 -29.86
N ASP A 643 -1.19 12.12 -30.07
CA ASP A 643 -2.32 12.43 -29.18
C ASP A 643 -2.03 12.05 -27.71
N TRP A 644 -1.21 11.04 -27.49
CA TRP A 644 -0.77 10.64 -26.15
C TRP A 644 0.08 11.72 -25.49
N ASP A 645 1.09 12.22 -26.21
CA ASP A 645 1.96 13.29 -25.69
C ASP A 645 1.16 14.56 -25.39
N LEU A 646 0.20 14.90 -26.25
CA LEU A 646 -0.67 16.06 -26.06
C LEU A 646 -1.51 15.93 -24.80
N ARG A 647 -2.12 14.77 -24.56
CA ARG A 647 -2.94 14.52 -23.35
C ARG A 647 -2.09 14.55 -22.09
N ARG A 648 -0.94 13.89 -22.09
CA ARG A 648 0.01 13.91 -20.98
C ARG A 648 0.54 15.30 -20.67
N PHE A 649 0.80 16.08 -21.72
CA PHE A 649 1.28 17.45 -21.58
C PHE A 649 0.23 18.38 -20.96
N ASN A 650 -1.04 18.20 -21.28
CA ASN A 650 -2.13 18.92 -20.61
C ASN A 650 -2.23 18.54 -19.13
N GLN A 651 -2.13 17.25 -18.79
CA GLN A 651 -2.08 16.81 -17.38
C GLN A 651 -0.88 17.40 -16.63
N LEU A 652 0.28 17.52 -17.32
CA LEU A 652 1.46 18.16 -16.73
C LEU A 652 1.21 19.65 -16.45
N ILE A 653 0.51 20.35 -17.34
CA ILE A 653 0.16 21.78 -17.14
C ILE A 653 -0.67 21.92 -15.86
N ASP A 654 -1.69 21.07 -15.64
CA ASP A 654 -2.50 21.10 -14.43
C ASP A 654 -1.67 20.83 -13.17
N LEU A 655 -0.75 19.86 -13.23
CA LEU A 655 0.17 19.58 -12.13
C LEU A 655 1.13 20.74 -11.86
N ALA A 656 1.60 21.41 -12.91
CA ALA A 656 2.50 22.54 -12.77
C ALA A 656 1.80 23.75 -12.13
N PHE A 657 0.55 24.04 -12.48
CA PHE A 657 -0.25 25.05 -11.78
C PHE A 657 -0.51 24.67 -10.33
N SER A 658 -0.78 23.39 -10.05
CA SER A 658 -0.95 22.91 -8.66
C SER A 658 0.35 23.06 -7.87
N PHE A 659 1.49 22.77 -8.48
CA PHE A 659 2.80 22.96 -7.87
C PHE A 659 3.08 24.43 -7.54
N ASP A 660 2.77 25.35 -8.46
CA ASP A 660 2.93 26.81 -8.26
C ASP A 660 2.09 27.32 -7.07
N ILE A 661 0.89 26.76 -6.87
CA ILE A 661 -0.02 27.15 -5.78
C ILE A 661 0.45 26.55 -4.43
N GLU A 662 0.89 25.32 -4.45
CA GLU A 662 1.16 24.55 -3.23
C GLU A 662 2.58 24.70 -2.73
N ASN A 663 3.55 25.06 -3.58
CA ASN A 663 4.97 25.07 -3.26
C ASN A 663 5.55 26.47 -3.20
N THR A 664 6.36 26.69 -2.17
CA THR A 664 7.14 27.93 -1.99
C THR A 664 8.56 27.79 -2.57
N SER A 665 8.95 26.57 -3.01
CA SER A 665 10.27 26.32 -3.60
C SER A 665 10.34 26.86 -5.02
N SER A 666 11.38 27.67 -5.27
CA SER A 666 11.71 28.17 -6.61
C SER A 666 12.75 27.30 -7.34
N ARG A 667 13.19 26.18 -6.74
CA ARG A 667 14.22 25.31 -7.35
C ARG A 667 13.61 24.42 -8.41
N ILE A 668 14.25 24.43 -9.58
CA ILE A 668 13.80 23.61 -10.71
C ILE A 668 13.94 22.11 -10.40
N SER A 669 15.00 21.71 -9.69
CA SER A 669 15.21 20.32 -9.28
C SER A 669 14.07 19.77 -8.41
N ASP A 670 13.42 20.60 -7.59
CA ASP A 670 12.28 20.18 -6.77
C ASP A 670 11.05 19.88 -7.65
N PHE A 671 10.77 20.74 -8.64
CA PHE A 671 9.73 20.49 -9.63
C PHE A 671 10.00 19.23 -10.47
N VAL A 672 11.23 19.07 -10.95
CA VAL A 672 11.63 17.88 -11.72
C VAL A 672 11.43 16.60 -10.89
N THR A 673 11.86 16.62 -9.63
CA THR A 673 11.68 15.49 -8.71
C THR A 673 10.19 15.21 -8.44
N TYR A 674 9.40 16.26 -8.25
CA TYR A 674 7.94 16.14 -8.10
C TYR A 674 7.30 15.44 -9.29
N ILE A 675 7.61 15.87 -10.51
CA ILE A 675 7.06 15.28 -11.73
C ILE A 675 7.54 13.83 -11.93
N GLN A 676 8.81 13.54 -11.69
CA GLN A 676 9.36 12.18 -11.82
C GLN A 676 8.70 11.17 -10.88
N ASN A 677 8.21 11.63 -9.74
CA ASN A 677 7.53 10.78 -8.75
C ASN A 677 5.99 10.84 -8.85
N THR A 678 5.45 11.63 -9.79
CA THR A 678 4.00 11.78 -9.95
C THR A 678 3.45 10.73 -10.91
N THR A 679 2.37 10.08 -10.49
CA THR A 679 1.55 9.22 -11.33
C THR A 679 0.22 9.90 -11.63
N VAL A 680 -0.26 9.80 -12.86
CA VAL A 680 -1.52 10.39 -13.32
C VAL A 680 -2.41 9.33 -13.93
N GLU A 681 -3.72 9.45 -13.72
CA GLU A 681 -4.68 8.53 -14.31
C GLU A 681 -4.61 8.55 -15.84
N ASN A 682 -4.88 7.39 -16.43
CA ASN A 682 -4.94 7.30 -17.89
C ASN A 682 -6.29 7.89 -18.37
N PRO A 683 -6.29 8.86 -19.30
CA PRO A 683 -7.52 9.45 -19.82
C PRO A 683 -8.37 8.49 -20.68
N ASP A 684 -7.79 7.39 -21.17
CA ASP A 684 -8.50 6.41 -21.99
C ASP A 684 -8.81 5.14 -21.20
N THR A 685 -10.09 4.78 -21.10
CA THR A 685 -10.52 3.47 -20.60
C THR A 685 -10.32 2.43 -21.72
N ALA A 686 -9.15 1.80 -21.74
CA ALA A 686 -8.90 0.69 -22.65
C ALA A 686 -9.63 -0.57 -22.17
N GLY A 687 -10.09 -1.42 -23.13
CA GLY A 687 -10.70 -2.72 -22.82
C GLY A 687 -9.73 -3.66 -22.07
N ILE A 688 -8.42 -3.54 -22.32
CA ILE A 688 -7.37 -4.28 -21.62
C ILE A 688 -6.72 -3.37 -20.57
N ARG A 689 -6.82 -3.76 -19.30
CA ARG A 689 -6.21 -3.04 -18.16
C ARG A 689 -5.10 -3.87 -17.54
N VAL A 690 -3.90 -3.30 -17.46
CA VAL A 690 -2.71 -3.93 -16.88
C VAL A 690 -2.47 -3.32 -15.49
N MET A 691 -2.46 -4.14 -14.46
CA MET A 691 -2.32 -3.64 -13.08
C MET A 691 -1.76 -4.69 -12.13
N THR A 692 -1.40 -4.27 -10.93
CA THR A 692 -1.07 -5.24 -9.89
C THR A 692 -2.32 -5.91 -9.32
N VAL A 693 -2.16 -7.12 -8.77
CA VAL A 693 -3.24 -7.81 -8.03
C VAL A 693 -3.80 -6.93 -6.91
N HIS A 694 -2.95 -6.10 -6.27
CA HIS A 694 -3.38 -5.16 -5.23
C HIS A 694 -4.31 -4.07 -5.77
N ALA A 695 -4.00 -3.51 -6.93
CA ALA A 695 -4.85 -2.52 -7.59
C ALA A 695 -6.17 -3.13 -8.10
N ALA A 696 -6.14 -4.42 -8.47
CA ALA A 696 -7.33 -5.15 -8.92
C ALA A 696 -8.31 -5.53 -7.79
N LYS A 697 -7.93 -5.35 -6.51
CA LYS A 697 -8.84 -5.64 -5.39
C LYS A 697 -10.07 -4.74 -5.47
N GLY A 698 -11.25 -5.34 -5.35
CA GLY A 698 -12.54 -4.66 -5.54
C GLY A 698 -13.01 -4.56 -7.01
N LEU A 699 -12.12 -4.79 -7.98
CA LEU A 699 -12.48 -4.84 -9.40
C LEU A 699 -12.88 -6.25 -9.84
N GLU A 700 -13.50 -6.35 -11.02
CA GLU A 700 -13.82 -7.60 -11.70
C GLU A 700 -13.67 -7.42 -13.21
N PHE A 701 -13.35 -8.51 -13.90
CA PHE A 701 -13.12 -8.52 -15.34
C PHE A 701 -13.78 -9.76 -15.96
N ASP A 702 -14.26 -9.60 -17.17
CA ASP A 702 -14.81 -10.75 -17.92
C ASP A 702 -13.72 -11.79 -18.16
N ALA A 703 -12.49 -11.34 -18.47
CA ALA A 703 -11.31 -12.18 -18.62
C ALA A 703 -10.13 -11.69 -17.77
N VAL A 704 -9.41 -12.62 -17.16
CA VAL A 704 -8.18 -12.32 -16.36
C VAL A 704 -7.01 -13.14 -16.88
N PHE A 705 -5.87 -12.48 -17.04
CA PHE A 705 -4.59 -13.08 -17.39
C PHE A 705 -3.57 -12.84 -16.27
N ILE A 706 -2.87 -13.90 -15.86
CA ILE A 706 -1.86 -13.85 -14.78
C ILE A 706 -0.52 -14.32 -15.35
N PRO A 707 0.34 -13.42 -15.86
CA PRO A 707 1.61 -13.78 -16.49
C PRO A 707 2.78 -13.91 -15.51
N GLU A 708 2.70 -13.34 -14.29
CA GLU A 708 3.83 -13.24 -13.36
C GLU A 708 3.72 -14.27 -12.23
N LEU A 709 4.02 -15.54 -12.52
CA LEU A 709 3.89 -16.66 -11.58
C LEU A 709 5.24 -17.28 -11.14
N SER A 710 6.37 -16.74 -11.60
CA SER A 710 7.71 -17.23 -11.26
C SER A 710 8.22 -16.76 -9.89
N GLU A 711 7.55 -15.80 -9.25
CA GLU A 711 7.93 -15.31 -7.93
C GLU A 711 7.77 -16.39 -6.84
N LYS A 712 8.70 -16.35 -5.87
CA LYS A 712 8.71 -17.29 -4.74
C LYS A 712 7.56 -17.02 -3.77
N LEU A 713 7.00 -18.09 -3.21
CA LEU A 713 5.97 -18.03 -2.19
C LEU A 713 6.49 -17.47 -0.84
N ASP A 714 7.75 -17.77 -0.50
CA ASP A 714 8.40 -17.30 0.72
C ASP A 714 9.04 -15.91 0.60
N GLY A 715 8.95 -15.28 -0.59
CA GLY A 715 9.42 -13.93 -0.88
C GLY A 715 10.88 -13.68 -0.48
N LYS A 716 11.18 -12.41 -0.12
CA LYS A 716 12.49 -12.00 0.41
C LYS A 716 12.42 -11.87 1.93
N PRO A 717 13.50 -12.23 2.66
CA PRO A 717 13.55 -11.98 4.10
C PRO A 717 13.31 -10.50 4.40
N PRO A 718 12.51 -10.17 5.43
CA PRO A 718 12.25 -8.80 5.81
C PRO A 718 13.51 -8.16 6.42
N GLN A 719 13.51 -6.84 6.56
CA GLN A 719 14.60 -6.15 7.27
C GLN A 719 14.44 -6.24 8.79
N ILE A 720 13.21 -6.39 9.24
CA ILE A 720 12.82 -6.47 10.64
C ILE A 720 11.76 -7.55 10.82
N TYR A 721 11.93 -8.37 11.83
CA TYR A 721 10.90 -9.27 12.33
C TYR A 721 10.12 -8.58 13.42
N ALA A 722 8.81 -8.72 13.41
CA ALA A 722 7.93 -8.19 14.46
C ALA A 722 6.81 -9.19 14.72
N GLU A 723 6.58 -9.50 15.98
CA GLU A 723 5.56 -10.43 16.41
C GLU A 723 4.62 -9.77 17.42
N ARG A 724 3.33 -9.99 17.18
CA ARG A 724 2.25 -9.59 18.07
C ARG A 724 1.34 -10.81 18.27
N PRO A 725 1.38 -11.41 19.46
CA PRO A 725 0.57 -12.60 19.74
C PRO A 725 -0.93 -12.31 19.66
N ASN A 726 -1.36 -11.21 20.27
CA ASN A 726 -2.72 -10.73 20.20
C ASN A 726 -2.82 -9.57 19.15
N PRO A 727 -3.71 -9.67 18.15
CA PRO A 727 -3.81 -8.68 17.07
C PRO A 727 -4.19 -7.26 17.53
N GLU A 728 -4.83 -7.11 18.69
CA GLU A 728 -5.16 -5.78 19.26
C GLU A 728 -3.99 -5.11 20.00
N ASN A 729 -2.97 -5.87 20.40
CA ASN A 729 -1.87 -5.39 21.22
C ASN A 729 -0.73 -4.78 20.40
N PHE A 730 0.20 -4.17 21.10
CA PHE A 730 1.49 -3.75 20.55
C PHE A 730 2.36 -4.97 20.22
N TYR A 731 3.37 -4.76 19.36
CA TYR A 731 4.38 -5.77 19.12
C TYR A 731 5.14 -6.08 20.42
N GLU A 732 5.30 -7.36 20.72
CA GLU A 732 5.96 -7.85 21.93
C GLU A 732 7.38 -8.33 21.67
N ARG A 733 7.70 -8.72 20.44
CA ARG A 733 9.04 -9.11 20.03
C ARG A 733 9.39 -8.46 18.70
N VAL A 734 10.52 -7.77 18.67
CA VAL A 734 11.03 -7.04 17.49
C VAL A 734 12.52 -7.26 17.38
N SER A 735 12.99 -7.66 16.18
CA SER A 735 14.42 -7.80 15.91
C SER A 735 14.74 -7.56 14.44
N THR A 736 15.91 -6.99 14.18
CA THR A 736 16.46 -6.94 12.83
C THR A 736 16.71 -8.36 12.31
N SER A 737 16.49 -8.55 11.00
CA SER A 737 16.65 -9.85 10.34
C SER A 737 18.13 -10.11 10.02
N PRO A 738 18.78 -11.09 10.64
CA PRO A 738 20.14 -11.50 10.28
C PRO A 738 20.17 -12.38 9.03
N LYS A 739 21.37 -12.66 8.52
CA LYS A 739 21.58 -13.66 7.49
C LYS A 739 21.10 -15.03 7.94
N LYS A 740 20.66 -15.88 7.00
CA LYS A 740 20.16 -17.23 7.28
C LYS A 740 21.09 -18.04 8.16
N ASP A 741 22.39 -18.08 7.82
CA ASP A 741 23.39 -18.86 8.56
C ASP A 741 23.57 -18.32 10.01
N HIS A 742 23.55 -17.00 10.20
CA HIS A 742 23.62 -16.37 11.53
C HIS A 742 22.37 -16.70 12.36
N ARG A 743 21.20 -16.62 11.76
CA ARG A 743 19.94 -16.95 12.44
C ARG A 743 19.92 -18.40 12.88
N ALA A 744 20.27 -19.33 12.00
CA ALA A 744 20.33 -20.76 12.32
C ALA A 744 21.34 -21.07 13.45
N LEU A 745 22.46 -20.33 13.47
CA LEU A 745 23.49 -20.49 14.49
C LEU A 745 23.04 -19.99 15.86
N ILE A 746 22.35 -18.84 15.92
CA ILE A 746 21.86 -18.25 17.16
C ILE A 746 20.64 -19.01 17.69
N GLY A 747 19.72 -19.37 16.80
CA GLY A 747 18.47 -20.07 17.17
C GLY A 747 17.52 -19.23 18.04
N GLY A 748 16.78 -19.91 18.94
CA GLY A 748 15.95 -19.28 19.96
C GLY A 748 14.88 -18.32 19.40
N ALA A 749 14.78 -17.13 19.99
CA ALA A 749 13.76 -16.13 19.61
C ALA A 749 13.84 -15.69 18.15
N LEU A 750 15.05 -15.61 17.59
CA LEU A 750 15.24 -15.22 16.20
C LEU A 750 14.68 -16.24 15.21
N GLU A 751 14.88 -17.53 15.50
CA GLU A 751 14.34 -18.59 14.66
C GLU A 751 12.81 -18.64 14.79
N ALA A 752 12.27 -18.48 15.99
CA ALA A 752 10.82 -18.41 16.22
C ALA A 752 10.17 -17.23 15.44
N LEU A 753 10.78 -16.05 15.52
CA LEU A 753 10.33 -14.86 14.78
C LEU A 753 10.36 -15.08 13.26
N HIS A 754 11.39 -15.77 12.77
CA HIS A 754 11.47 -16.10 11.35
C HIS A 754 10.40 -17.10 10.91
N GLN A 755 10.17 -18.13 11.73
CA GLN A 755 9.15 -19.14 11.43
C GLN A 755 7.75 -18.52 11.40
N ASP A 756 7.42 -17.66 12.37
CA ASP A 756 6.16 -16.94 12.41
C ASP A 756 6.01 -16.00 11.18
N HIS A 757 7.07 -15.26 10.85
CA HIS A 757 7.08 -14.44 9.64
C HIS A 757 6.89 -15.25 8.36
N LEU A 758 7.56 -16.41 8.22
CA LEU A 758 7.41 -17.29 7.05
C LEU A 758 5.98 -17.79 6.90
N VAL A 759 5.35 -18.21 8.00
CA VAL A 759 3.95 -18.65 8.01
C VAL A 759 3.02 -17.53 7.50
N ARG A 760 3.19 -16.30 8.01
CA ARG A 760 2.39 -15.15 7.56
C ARG A 760 2.64 -14.82 6.09
N GLN A 761 3.89 -14.83 5.66
CA GLN A 761 4.27 -14.54 4.28
C GLN A 761 3.68 -15.55 3.29
N LEU A 762 3.59 -16.82 3.67
CA LEU A 762 2.92 -17.85 2.88
C LEU A 762 1.41 -17.60 2.81
N GLN A 763 0.77 -17.23 3.93
CA GLN A 763 -0.64 -16.85 3.95
C GLN A 763 -0.92 -15.65 3.03
N ASP A 764 -0.06 -14.61 3.08
CA ASP A 764 -0.16 -13.45 2.18
C ASP A 764 -0.02 -13.87 0.71
N ALA A 765 0.93 -14.76 0.38
CA ALA A 765 1.10 -15.27 -0.97
C ALA A 765 -0.15 -16.01 -1.48
N PHE A 766 -0.76 -16.83 -0.64
CA PHE A 766 -2.01 -17.53 -0.98
C PHE A 766 -3.18 -16.55 -1.14
N CYS A 767 -3.28 -15.53 -0.29
CA CYS A 767 -4.28 -14.47 -0.43
C CYS A 767 -4.14 -13.72 -1.77
N VAL A 768 -2.91 -13.40 -2.19
CA VAL A 768 -2.67 -12.74 -3.48
C VAL A 768 -3.10 -13.62 -4.64
N LEU A 769 -2.78 -14.91 -4.62
CA LEU A 769 -3.21 -15.85 -5.68
C LEU A 769 -4.73 -16.00 -5.69
N TYR A 770 -5.36 -16.11 -4.53
CA TYR A 770 -6.80 -16.19 -4.38
C TYR A 770 -7.50 -14.93 -4.93
N VAL A 771 -7.01 -13.74 -4.58
CA VAL A 771 -7.54 -12.49 -5.13
C VAL A 771 -7.38 -12.46 -6.64
N ALA A 772 -6.22 -12.84 -7.19
CA ALA A 772 -5.98 -12.82 -8.63
C ALA A 772 -6.96 -13.72 -9.39
N ILE A 773 -7.15 -14.96 -8.95
CA ILE A 773 -8.08 -15.93 -9.56
C ILE A 773 -9.52 -15.43 -9.48
N THR A 774 -9.96 -14.92 -8.33
CA THR A 774 -11.35 -14.49 -8.08
C THR A 774 -11.70 -13.12 -8.67
N ARG A 775 -10.80 -12.48 -9.44
CA ARG A 775 -11.14 -11.29 -10.25
C ARG A 775 -11.86 -11.65 -11.55
N ALA A 776 -11.70 -12.90 -12.02
CA ALA A 776 -12.31 -13.36 -13.24
C ALA A 776 -13.82 -13.64 -13.07
N ARG A 777 -14.60 -13.21 -14.06
CA ARG A 777 -16.03 -13.57 -14.15
C ARG A 777 -16.23 -14.85 -14.98
N TYR A 778 -15.63 -14.89 -16.16
CA TYR A 778 -15.90 -15.99 -17.13
C TYR A 778 -14.62 -16.66 -17.63
N HIS A 779 -13.49 -15.91 -17.73
CA HIS A 779 -12.28 -16.45 -18.33
C HIS A 779 -11.05 -16.18 -17.45
N LEU A 780 -10.21 -17.22 -17.29
CA LEU A 780 -8.98 -17.14 -16.52
C LEU A 780 -7.84 -17.85 -17.26
N GLU A 781 -6.74 -17.13 -17.53
CA GLU A 781 -5.52 -17.73 -18.03
C GLU A 781 -4.34 -17.47 -17.10
N MET A 782 -3.69 -18.53 -16.70
CA MET A 782 -2.50 -18.53 -15.87
C MET A 782 -1.30 -18.95 -16.73
N ILE A 783 -0.35 -18.01 -16.96
CA ILE A 783 0.77 -18.25 -17.87
C ILE A 783 2.02 -18.59 -17.05
N VAL A 784 2.61 -19.75 -17.33
CA VAL A 784 3.82 -20.26 -16.64
C VAL A 784 4.98 -20.38 -17.61
N GLU A 785 6.21 -20.25 -17.09
CA GLU A 785 7.43 -20.47 -17.87
C GLU A 785 7.57 -21.95 -18.25
N ALA A 786 8.23 -22.21 -19.38
CA ALA A 786 8.63 -23.58 -19.72
C ALA A 786 9.52 -24.18 -18.60
N PRO A 787 9.36 -25.47 -18.26
CA PRO A 787 10.14 -26.09 -17.20
C PRO A 787 11.63 -26.08 -17.56
N PRO A 788 12.53 -25.83 -16.60
CA PRO A 788 13.96 -25.92 -16.84
C PRO A 788 14.36 -27.38 -17.18
N LYS A 789 15.48 -27.56 -17.89
CA LYS A 789 16.03 -28.87 -18.30
C LYS A 789 16.35 -29.79 -17.11
N THR A 790 16.57 -29.24 -15.94
CA THR A 790 16.76 -29.97 -14.68
C THR A 790 15.54 -29.76 -13.79
N GLU A 791 15.15 -30.77 -13.05
CA GLU A 791 13.99 -30.69 -12.13
C GLU A 791 14.11 -29.47 -11.22
N SER A 792 13.09 -28.60 -11.25
CA SER A 792 13.09 -27.37 -10.50
C SER A 792 12.73 -27.63 -9.04
N THR A 793 13.59 -27.20 -8.12
CA THR A 793 13.32 -27.16 -6.68
C THR A 793 12.73 -25.83 -6.23
N SER A 794 12.33 -24.98 -7.17
CA SER A 794 11.78 -23.64 -6.86
C SER A 794 10.42 -23.77 -6.19
N LYS A 795 10.25 -23.04 -5.08
CA LYS A 795 8.99 -22.95 -4.33
C LYS A 795 8.28 -21.64 -4.72
N ASN A 796 7.59 -21.65 -5.87
CA ASN A 796 6.94 -20.48 -6.46
C ASN A 796 5.49 -20.78 -6.90
N PHE A 797 4.76 -19.74 -7.32
CA PHE A 797 3.37 -19.90 -7.73
C PHE A 797 3.19 -20.83 -8.92
N GLN A 798 4.09 -20.80 -9.91
CA GLN A 798 3.98 -21.71 -11.07
C GLN A 798 4.15 -23.18 -10.69
N GLN A 799 5.02 -23.52 -9.73
CA GLN A 799 5.17 -24.88 -9.26
C GLN A 799 3.98 -25.32 -8.39
N LEU A 800 3.41 -24.40 -7.60
CA LEU A 800 2.16 -24.63 -6.88
C LEU A 800 1.06 -25.04 -7.87
N LEU A 801 0.82 -24.24 -8.91
CA LEU A 801 -0.23 -24.50 -9.90
C LEU A 801 0.04 -25.80 -10.70
N ARG A 802 1.30 -26.04 -11.10
CA ARG A 802 1.69 -27.28 -11.78
C ARG A 802 1.40 -28.55 -10.96
N LYS A 803 1.49 -28.44 -9.63
CA LYS A 803 1.20 -29.55 -8.73
C LYS A 803 -0.31 -29.67 -8.38
N SER A 804 -1.04 -28.56 -8.44
CA SER A 804 -2.49 -28.56 -8.18
C SER A 804 -3.31 -29.19 -9.30
N PHE A 805 -2.76 -29.27 -10.53
CA PHE A 805 -3.48 -29.75 -11.69
C PHE A 805 -2.84 -31.00 -12.32
N THR A 806 -3.68 -31.85 -12.96
CA THR A 806 -3.19 -32.97 -13.78
C THR A 806 -2.81 -32.46 -15.16
N LEU A 807 -1.50 -32.32 -15.40
CA LEU A 807 -0.98 -31.71 -16.60
C LEU A 807 -0.95 -32.64 -17.80
N THR A 808 -1.14 -32.07 -18.99
CA THR A 808 -0.92 -32.69 -20.30
C THR A 808 0.30 -32.06 -21.01
N PRO A 809 0.89 -32.70 -22.01
CA PRO A 809 1.89 -32.02 -22.84
C PRO A 809 1.28 -30.78 -23.49
N PRO A 810 2.07 -29.68 -23.66
CA PRO A 810 1.56 -28.46 -24.26
C PRO A 810 1.05 -28.71 -25.69
N ASP A 811 -0.12 -28.18 -26.01
CA ASP A 811 -0.65 -28.15 -27.37
C ASP A 811 -0.01 -26.99 -28.19
N ASP A 812 -0.49 -26.76 -29.43
CA ASP A 812 0.00 -25.70 -30.30
C ASP A 812 -0.16 -24.30 -29.69
N HIS A 813 -1.13 -24.12 -28.79
CA HIS A 813 -1.42 -22.88 -28.05
C HIS A 813 -0.72 -22.82 -26.69
N GLY A 814 0.06 -23.85 -26.31
CA GLY A 814 0.77 -23.96 -25.05
C GLY A 814 -0.11 -24.35 -23.87
N ILE A 815 -1.34 -24.82 -24.11
CA ILE A 815 -2.25 -25.24 -23.04
C ILE A 815 -1.73 -26.58 -22.47
N ILE A 816 -1.40 -26.58 -21.17
CA ILE A 816 -0.95 -27.77 -20.43
C ILE A 816 -2.03 -28.29 -19.47
N TRP A 817 -3.07 -27.50 -19.23
CA TRP A 817 -4.24 -27.88 -18.49
C TRP A 817 -5.41 -26.95 -18.84
N GLN A 818 -6.58 -27.53 -18.93
CA GLN A 818 -7.85 -26.81 -19.04
C GLN A 818 -8.87 -27.42 -18.09
N HIS A 819 -9.77 -26.60 -17.58
CA HIS A 819 -10.89 -27.09 -16.77
C HIS A 819 -11.80 -27.97 -17.64
N PRO A 820 -12.31 -29.13 -17.13
CA PRO A 820 -13.12 -30.06 -17.95
C PRO A 820 -14.36 -29.43 -18.59
N HIS A 821 -14.93 -28.43 -17.94
CA HIS A 821 -16.12 -27.69 -18.41
C HIS A 821 -15.78 -26.35 -19.07
N SER A 822 -14.51 -26.13 -19.48
CA SER A 822 -14.12 -24.94 -20.22
C SER A 822 -14.80 -24.90 -21.58
N ASP A 823 -15.52 -23.82 -21.87
CA ASP A 823 -16.13 -23.55 -23.17
C ASP A 823 -15.40 -22.38 -23.86
N PRO A 824 -14.75 -22.61 -25.00
CA PRO A 824 -14.06 -21.56 -25.74
C PRO A 824 -14.99 -20.50 -26.37
N GLU A 825 -16.29 -20.77 -26.44
CA GLU A 825 -17.31 -19.88 -27.02
C GLU A 825 -18.03 -19.05 -25.95
N TRP A 826 -17.55 -19.06 -24.71
CA TRP A 826 -18.15 -18.32 -23.58
C TRP A 826 -18.40 -16.84 -23.88
N ALA A 827 -17.56 -16.21 -24.70
CA ALA A 827 -17.65 -14.79 -25.05
C ALA A 827 -18.82 -14.47 -26.00
N ASN A 828 -19.29 -15.48 -26.78
CA ASN A 828 -20.39 -15.30 -27.74
C ASN A 828 -21.76 -15.18 -27.07
N VAL A 829 -21.88 -15.60 -25.81
CA VAL A 829 -23.11 -15.60 -25.03
C VAL A 829 -23.28 -14.30 -24.23
N LEU A 830 -22.23 -13.48 -24.14
CA LEU A 830 -22.31 -12.16 -23.51
C LEU A 830 -23.06 -11.20 -24.47
N GLU A 831 -24.39 -11.31 -24.52
CA GLU A 831 -25.25 -10.28 -25.09
C GLU A 831 -25.08 -9.00 -24.23
N ARG A 832 -24.20 -8.13 -24.65
CA ARG A 832 -24.28 -6.75 -24.15
C ARG A 832 -25.26 -6.00 -25.04
N PRO A 833 -26.17 -5.20 -24.46
CA PRO A 833 -26.89 -4.22 -25.24
C PRO A 833 -25.85 -3.47 -26.10
N THR A 834 -25.96 -3.54 -27.40
CA THR A 834 -25.20 -2.68 -28.28
C THR A 834 -25.52 -1.25 -27.86
N ASP A 835 -24.52 -0.37 -27.83
CA ASP A 835 -24.67 1.08 -27.47
C ASP A 835 -25.78 1.79 -28.28
N ASP A 836 -26.38 1.11 -29.27
CA ASP A 836 -27.51 1.57 -30.06
C ASP A 836 -28.88 1.51 -29.33
N ASP A 837 -28.99 0.78 -28.20
CA ASP A 837 -30.24 0.66 -27.43
C ASP A 837 -30.27 1.51 -26.14
N THR A 838 -29.19 2.13 -25.76
CA THR A 838 -29.30 3.30 -24.94
C THR A 838 -29.75 4.44 -25.85
N ASP A 839 -31.02 4.75 -25.87
CA ASP A 839 -31.45 6.12 -25.96
C ASP A 839 -30.71 6.87 -24.82
N ILE A 840 -29.47 7.22 -25.09
CA ILE A 840 -28.83 8.34 -24.40
C ILE A 840 -29.79 9.46 -24.75
N VAL A 841 -30.75 9.72 -23.87
CA VAL A 841 -31.35 11.04 -23.83
C VAL A 841 -30.14 11.95 -23.66
N ILE A 842 -29.60 12.38 -24.81
CA ILE A 842 -28.71 13.50 -24.88
C ILE A 842 -29.56 14.59 -24.30
N TYR A 843 -29.48 14.75 -22.99
CA TYR A 843 -29.85 16.03 -22.37
C TYR A 843 -28.99 17.01 -23.12
N ASP A 844 -29.64 17.68 -24.11
CA ASP A 844 -29.07 18.84 -24.73
C ASP A 844 -28.56 19.72 -23.57
N PRO A 845 -27.23 19.86 -23.39
CA PRO A 845 -26.69 20.68 -22.33
C PRO A 845 -26.93 22.17 -22.57
N SER A 846 -27.72 22.54 -23.57
CA SER A 846 -28.38 23.83 -23.62
C SER A 846 -29.46 23.92 -22.53
N VAL A 847 -29.12 23.64 -21.26
CA VAL A 847 -29.68 24.43 -20.19
C VAL A 847 -29.23 25.85 -20.52
N PRO A 848 -30.12 26.72 -21.02
CA PRO A 848 -29.73 28.09 -21.27
C PRO A 848 -29.23 28.58 -19.92
N LEU A 849 -27.92 28.76 -19.77
CA LEU A 849 -27.40 29.55 -18.68
C LEU A 849 -28.20 30.84 -18.76
N LEU A 850 -29.17 30.98 -17.90
CA LEU A 850 -29.92 32.24 -17.78
C LEU A 850 -28.85 33.32 -17.76
N PRO A 851 -28.92 34.32 -18.64
CA PRO A 851 -27.92 35.35 -18.65
C PRO A 851 -27.84 35.83 -17.21
N ILE A 852 -26.63 35.85 -16.65
CA ILE A 852 -26.37 36.35 -15.31
C ILE A 852 -26.87 37.78 -15.38
N THR A 853 -28.13 37.98 -14.98
CA THR A 853 -28.65 39.31 -14.81
C THR A 853 -27.80 39.90 -13.69
N SER A 854 -27.29 41.08 -13.92
CA SER A 854 -26.36 41.83 -13.06
C SER A 854 -26.79 41.95 -11.58
N ASP A 855 -27.96 41.47 -11.21
CA ASP A 855 -28.55 41.54 -9.88
C ASP A 855 -28.25 40.30 -8.97
N CYS A 856 -27.70 39.20 -9.51
CA CYS A 856 -27.17 38.14 -8.68
C CYS A 856 -25.68 38.38 -8.38
N ARG A 857 -25.39 39.36 -7.56
CA ARG A 857 -24.08 39.49 -6.93
C ARG A 857 -23.92 38.36 -5.92
N HIS A 858 -23.39 37.20 -6.33
CA HIS A 858 -22.64 36.38 -5.41
C HIS A 858 -21.42 37.22 -5.00
N LEU A 859 -21.50 37.86 -3.86
CA LEU A 859 -20.30 38.40 -3.24
C LEU A 859 -19.35 37.27 -3.04
N PRO A 860 -18.16 37.25 -3.70
CA PRO A 860 -17.19 36.24 -3.43
C PRO A 860 -16.89 36.24 -1.93
N ARG A 861 -17.01 35.10 -1.26
CA ARG A 861 -16.52 34.97 0.12
C ARG A 861 -15.03 35.30 0.08
N ARG A 862 -14.68 36.52 0.51
CA ARG A 862 -13.29 36.93 0.72
C ARG A 862 -13.06 36.93 2.21
N SER A 863 -12.04 36.23 2.64
CA SER A 863 -11.50 36.38 3.98
C SER A 863 -11.03 37.84 4.12
N PRO A 864 -11.17 38.46 5.30
CA PRO A 864 -10.60 39.80 5.56
C PRO A 864 -9.10 39.87 5.24
N SER A 865 -8.39 38.77 5.32
CA SER A 865 -6.97 38.61 4.93
C SER A 865 -6.72 38.61 3.41
N ASP A 866 -7.72 38.39 2.55
CA ASP A 866 -7.59 38.39 1.10
C ASP A 866 -7.37 39.81 0.52
N HIS A 867 -7.61 40.83 1.32
CA HIS A 867 -7.38 42.25 0.96
C HIS A 867 -5.92 42.68 1.12
N PHE A 868 -5.14 41.94 1.90
CA PHE A 868 -3.70 42.10 1.94
C PHE A 868 -3.13 41.14 0.91
N GLY A 869 -3.02 41.61 -0.35
CA GLY A 869 -2.32 40.84 -1.39
C GLY A 869 -1.03 40.28 -0.81
N ALA A 870 -0.63 39.10 -1.26
CA ALA A 870 0.51 38.32 -0.79
C ALA A 870 1.84 39.10 -0.85
N ARG A 871 1.97 40.14 -0.05
CA ARG A 871 3.23 40.66 0.41
C ARG A 871 3.63 39.82 1.60
N GLY A 872 4.57 38.93 1.37
CA GLY A 872 5.25 38.25 2.46
C GLY A 872 5.63 39.31 3.50
N ILE A 873 5.15 39.13 4.73
CA ILE A 873 5.54 39.99 5.85
C ILE A 873 7.04 39.77 5.98
N ARG A 874 7.81 40.84 5.70
CA ARG A 874 9.26 40.79 5.87
C ARG A 874 9.54 40.67 7.37
N ILE A 875 10.51 39.85 7.74
CA ILE A 875 10.92 39.61 9.14
C ILE A 875 11.24 40.92 9.89
N ASP A 876 11.79 41.92 9.20
CA ASP A 876 12.03 43.25 9.72
C ASP A 876 10.76 44.05 10.03
N GLU A 877 9.64 43.75 9.38
CA GLU A 877 8.32 44.36 9.68
C GLU A 877 7.64 43.70 10.90
N MET A 878 7.92 42.44 11.21
CA MET A 878 7.42 41.76 12.42
C MET A 878 8.02 42.33 13.72
N PHE A 879 9.24 42.89 13.68
CA PHE A 879 9.89 43.44 14.85
C PHE A 879 9.69 44.95 15.01
N ASN A 880 9.12 45.64 14.01
CA ASN A 880 8.66 47.03 14.12
C ASN A 880 7.16 47.05 14.51
N VAL A 881 6.91 46.72 15.77
CA VAL A 881 5.58 46.92 16.36
C VAL A 881 5.33 48.42 16.42
N SER A 882 4.79 49.00 15.34
CA SER A 882 4.15 50.31 15.45
C SER A 882 2.86 50.06 16.24
N THR A 883 2.81 50.59 17.45
CA THR A 883 1.63 50.58 18.35
C THR A 883 0.35 51.08 17.67
N GLY A 884 0.46 51.77 16.53
CA GLY A 884 -0.65 52.24 15.73
C GLY A 884 -1.44 51.19 14.92
N GLY A 885 -0.82 50.04 14.58
CA GLY A 885 -1.49 48.98 13.82
C GLY A 885 -2.40 48.12 14.69
N ALA A 886 -1.94 47.77 15.88
CA ALA A 886 -2.72 47.01 16.86
C ALA A 886 -3.91 47.83 17.36
N LEU A 887 -3.70 49.11 17.64
CA LEU A 887 -4.74 50.03 18.05
C LEU A 887 -5.82 50.20 16.96
N ARG A 888 -5.43 50.33 15.69
CA ARG A 888 -6.40 50.33 14.57
C ARG A 888 -7.17 49.03 14.44
N GLY A 889 -6.54 47.88 14.62
CA GLY A 889 -7.22 46.58 14.61
C GLY A 889 -8.25 46.47 15.73
N GLU A 890 -7.92 46.93 16.92
CA GLU A 890 -8.81 46.92 18.08
C GLU A 890 -10.01 47.88 17.93
N ILE A 891 -9.82 49.06 17.37
CA ILE A 891 -10.86 50.01 17.01
C ILE A 891 -11.82 49.42 15.96
N PHE A 892 -11.27 48.81 14.89
CA PHE A 892 -12.11 48.16 13.88
C PHE A 892 -12.90 46.97 14.44
N HIS A 893 -12.30 46.16 15.32
CA HIS A 893 -13.01 45.07 15.97
C HIS A 893 -14.18 45.58 16.83
N ARG A 894 -13.99 46.60 17.63
CA ARG A 894 -15.05 47.16 18.45
C ARG A 894 -16.16 47.81 17.62
N LEU A 895 -15.84 48.46 16.51
CA LEU A 895 -16.85 49.03 15.59
C LEU A 895 -17.68 47.93 14.92
N LEU A 896 -17.06 46.78 14.61
CA LEU A 896 -17.76 45.65 14.01
C LEU A 896 -18.59 44.84 15.02
N GLU A 897 -18.24 44.88 16.31
CA GLU A 897 -19.02 44.23 17.39
C GLU A 897 -20.37 44.89 17.63
N GLU A 898 -20.51 46.18 17.28
CA GLU A 898 -21.81 46.93 17.45
C GLU A 898 -22.76 46.73 16.26
N ILE A 899 -22.34 46.10 15.18
CA ILE A 899 -23.19 45.81 14.01
C ILE A 899 -23.85 44.44 14.18
N ASN A 900 -25.11 44.43 14.66
CA ASN A 900 -25.90 43.20 14.74
C ASN A 900 -26.52 42.82 13.38
N TRP A 901 -27.01 43.80 12.61
CA TRP A 901 -27.55 43.58 11.26
C TRP A 901 -27.17 44.77 10.36
N LEU A 902 -26.56 44.49 9.24
CA LEU A 902 -26.02 45.49 8.29
C LEU A 902 -27.13 46.36 7.69
N GLU A 903 -28.35 45.84 7.61
CA GLU A 903 -29.55 46.51 7.07
C GLU A 903 -30.19 47.48 8.04
N GLU A 904 -29.88 47.39 9.34
CA GLU A 904 -30.39 48.24 10.41
C GLU A 904 -29.35 49.23 10.93
N PHE A 905 -28.14 49.20 10.37
CA PHE A 905 -27.02 50.02 10.83
C PHE A 905 -27.03 51.40 10.14
N GLU A 906 -27.56 52.40 10.80
CA GLU A 906 -27.39 53.80 10.42
C GLU A 906 -26.23 54.43 11.21
N VAL A 907 -25.16 54.78 10.52
CA VAL A 907 -24.00 55.43 11.13
C VAL A 907 -24.35 56.87 11.48
N GLN A 908 -24.42 57.19 12.79
CA GLN A 908 -24.43 58.54 13.27
C GLN A 908 -23.04 58.92 13.74
N ASP A 909 -22.56 60.12 13.37
CA ASP A 909 -21.19 60.59 13.69
C ASP A 909 -20.92 60.63 15.22
N ASP A 910 -21.94 60.77 16.05
CA ASP A 910 -21.83 60.76 17.51
C ASP A 910 -21.56 59.35 18.09
N ASP A 911 -22.05 58.30 17.48
CA ASP A 911 -21.83 56.90 17.90
C ASP A 911 -20.37 56.46 17.59
N LEU A 912 -19.82 56.92 16.47
CA LEU A 912 -18.43 56.71 16.11
C LEU A 912 -17.47 57.40 17.08
N LEU A 913 -17.77 58.62 17.49
CA LEU A 913 -16.96 59.36 18.46
C LEU A 913 -16.99 58.72 19.85
N HIS A 914 -18.12 58.20 20.30
CA HIS A 914 -18.29 57.58 21.62
C HIS A 914 -17.55 56.20 21.69
N THR A 915 -17.50 55.49 20.57
CA THR A 915 -16.73 54.20 20.45
C THR A 915 -15.22 54.46 20.37
N LEU A 916 -14.81 55.58 19.81
CA LEU A 916 -13.41 55.98 19.74
C LEU A 916 -12.87 56.56 21.06
N GLU A 917 -13.72 57.08 21.94
CA GLU A 917 -13.36 57.58 23.27
C GLU A 917 -13.27 56.50 24.35
N LYS A 918 -13.88 55.36 24.16
CA LYS A 918 -13.75 54.15 25.00
C LYS A 918 -12.56 53.27 24.58
#